data_b3514dfed08acf220e269d9050212638
#
_entry.id   b3514dfed08acf220e269d9050212638
#
_cell.length_a   1.000
_cell.length_b   1.000
_cell.length_c   1.000
_cell.angle_alpha   90.00
_cell.angle_beta   90.00
_cell.angle_gamma   90.00
#
_symmetry.space_group_name_H-M   'P 1'
#
loop_
_entity.id
_entity.type
_entity.pdbx_description
1 polymer ?
#
loop_
_entity_poly.entity_id
_entity_poly.type
_entity_poly.pdbx_seq_one_letter_code
_entity_poly.pdbx_strand_id
1 'polypeptide(L)'
;MDANHVNTQLQEMAYRIREMRTICGFTEEEMAQKTDTTLAEYRFYEGGQADLPFTFIHKCALAFGIGITDLLEGSSANLSSYTVTRRGEGQQTAKEPGIEISNLAPLFRNKLAEPYYCTYDYDEAQQRMPIHLTTHAGQEFDIILSGQLKVQVGEHTEILGEGDSILYNSSTPHGMIAVGGRPCVFCAVVISGEKADEMTVRRSIVQARSSEPYVCKDFFDAREDENGVLQSLSFPNADRFNFAFDCVDAIAAKHPGKLAMLHLDKNKTERRFTFEDMSKASSRAANYFKAMGIQRGDRVMLVLKRHYQFWFAILGLHKLGAVAIPATNQLQEHDFSYRFNAAGVSAILCTADGGTARQVEIAEKDSPTLKLKILVGGSREGWHDFDEEYALYRSKYERAPDAPCGDDPMLMFFTSGTTGYPKIAAHSYKYALGHYVTAKYWHCVYADGLHFTISETGWGKALWGKLYGQWLCEGAVFTYDFDRFDAADILPMFAKYGITTFCAPPTMYRMFIKDDLSKYDLSSIKHAATAGEALNPEVFRQFEAQTGLQIYEGFGQTETTLCIGNLVGNRQKIGSMGKPVPTYDLVLVDENDQPVAPGENGEICIRADKEHRMPGLFAGYYRDEAQTAEVWHDGLYHTRDVAWQDEDGYLWYVGRRDDVIKSSGYRIGPFEIESVIMELPYVLECGVSAAPDEIRGQVVKASIVLVKGTEGTDELKKEIQDYVKKHTAPYKYPRIVVFKDELPKTISGKIMRNKL
;
A
#
# COMPACT_ATOMS: atom_id res chain seq x y z
N MET A 1 -17.49 18.76 26.51
CA MET A 1 -16.54 17.65 26.76
C MET A 1 -16.60 17.29 28.23
N ASP A 2 -16.74 16.03 28.57
CA ASP A 2 -16.83 15.56 29.96
C ASP A 2 -15.50 15.77 30.68
N ALA A 3 -15.51 16.27 31.91
CA ALA A 3 -14.30 16.50 32.73
C ALA A 3 -13.41 15.22 32.88
N ASN A 4 -14.00 14.04 32.77
CA ASN A 4 -13.28 12.78 32.78
C ASN A 4 -12.45 12.58 31.52
N HIS A 5 -12.89 13.08 30.38
CA HIS A 5 -12.17 12.90 29.09
C HIS A 5 -10.92 13.78 29.02
N VAL A 6 -11.01 15.02 29.52
CA VAL A 6 -9.86 15.94 29.59
C VAL A 6 -8.79 15.44 30.56
N ASN A 7 -9.19 14.84 31.69
CA ASN A 7 -8.23 14.28 32.66
C ASN A 7 -7.48 13.06 32.11
N THR A 8 -8.13 12.27 31.25
CA THR A 8 -7.51 11.10 30.58
C THR A 8 -6.46 11.55 29.54
N GLN A 9 -6.77 12.58 28.73
CA GLN A 9 -5.84 13.11 27.72
C GLN A 9 -4.58 13.73 28.35
N LEU A 10 -4.74 14.47 29.47
CA LEU A 10 -3.59 15.03 30.19
C LEU A 10 -2.69 13.96 30.77
N GLN A 11 -3.25 12.88 31.30
CA GLN A 11 -2.47 11.74 31.80
C GLN A 11 -1.73 11.01 30.68
N GLU A 12 -2.35 10.82 29.52
CA GLU A 12 -1.72 10.23 28.35
C GLU A 12 -0.57 11.08 27.83
N MET A 13 -0.74 12.39 27.77
CA MET A 13 0.32 13.32 27.34
C MET A 13 1.49 13.32 28.31
N ALA A 14 1.24 13.41 29.61
CA ALA A 14 2.28 13.31 30.64
C ALA A 14 3.04 11.98 30.57
N TYR A 15 2.33 10.89 30.29
CA TYR A 15 2.92 9.58 30.07
C TYR A 15 3.82 9.56 28.83
N ARG A 16 3.41 10.15 27.68
CA ARG A 16 4.22 10.29 26.49
C ARG A 16 5.49 11.11 26.73
N ILE A 17 5.39 12.21 27.47
CA ILE A 17 6.56 13.03 27.85
C ILE A 17 7.56 12.21 28.65
N ARG A 18 7.11 11.43 29.63
CA ARG A 18 7.97 10.52 30.44
C ARG A 18 8.65 9.46 29.57
N GLU A 19 7.89 8.84 28.68
CA GLU A 19 8.43 7.84 27.75
C GLU A 19 9.49 8.44 26.82
N MET A 20 9.21 9.61 26.24
CA MET A 20 10.15 10.32 25.38
C MET A 20 11.44 10.71 26.11
N ARG A 21 11.32 11.21 27.35
CA ARG A 21 12.49 11.51 28.19
C ARG A 21 13.37 10.27 28.39
N THR A 22 12.73 9.14 28.70
CA THR A 22 13.43 7.87 28.90
C THR A 22 14.09 7.36 27.59
N ILE A 23 13.40 7.48 26.46
CA ILE A 23 13.89 7.08 25.13
C ILE A 23 15.10 7.94 24.70
N CYS A 24 15.03 9.24 24.96
CA CYS A 24 16.11 10.19 24.63
C CYS A 24 17.28 10.13 25.65
N GLY A 25 17.11 9.39 26.76
CA GLY A 25 18.12 9.22 27.78
C GLY A 25 18.34 10.42 28.67
N PHE A 26 17.36 11.35 28.75
CA PHE A 26 17.46 12.51 29.60
C PHE A 26 17.05 12.19 31.05
N THR A 27 17.75 12.79 32.01
CA THR A 27 17.33 12.80 33.41
C THR A 27 16.21 13.82 33.64
N GLU A 28 15.51 13.74 34.75
CA GLU A 28 14.50 14.73 35.12
C GLU A 28 15.11 16.14 35.33
N GLU A 29 16.35 16.18 35.85
CA GLU A 29 17.12 17.41 36.04
C GLU A 29 17.49 18.06 34.68
N GLU A 30 17.93 17.27 33.73
CA GLU A 30 18.25 17.77 32.36
C GLU A 30 17.00 18.28 31.65
N MET A 31 15.87 17.59 31.81
CA MET A 31 14.61 18.05 31.22
C MET A 31 14.07 19.28 31.91
N ALA A 32 14.17 19.39 33.23
CA ALA A 32 13.80 20.61 33.96
C ALA A 32 14.63 21.81 33.43
N GLN A 33 15.93 21.64 33.20
CA GLN A 33 16.78 22.67 32.61
C GLN A 33 16.36 23.02 31.17
N LYS A 34 16.08 21.99 30.33
CA LYS A 34 15.66 22.18 28.92
C LYS A 34 14.29 22.84 28.77
N THR A 35 13.42 22.69 29.78
CA THR A 35 12.08 23.25 29.78
C THR A 35 11.97 24.54 30.59
N ASP A 36 13.09 25.05 31.18
CA ASP A 36 13.17 26.20 32.06
C ASP A 36 12.20 26.11 33.24
N THR A 37 12.10 24.92 33.84
CA THR A 37 11.30 24.64 35.00
C THR A 37 12.18 24.24 36.20
N THR A 38 11.68 24.37 37.39
CA THR A 38 12.32 23.73 38.56
C THR A 38 12.11 22.20 38.46
N LEU A 39 12.99 21.43 39.07
CA LEU A 39 12.83 19.98 39.14
C LEU A 39 11.50 19.53 39.74
N ALA A 40 10.99 20.31 40.73
CA ALA A 40 9.71 20.04 41.36
C ALA A 40 8.53 20.27 40.38
N GLU A 41 8.57 21.36 39.64
CA GLU A 41 7.57 21.67 38.60
C GLU A 41 7.62 20.64 37.49
N TYR A 42 8.81 20.27 37.02
CA TYR A 42 8.96 19.25 35.97
C TYR A 42 8.32 17.92 36.41
N ARG A 43 8.63 17.44 37.61
CA ARG A 43 8.04 16.23 38.17
C ARG A 43 6.52 16.31 38.34
N PHE A 44 6.02 17.49 38.67
CA PHE A 44 4.60 17.71 38.79
C PHE A 44 3.86 17.65 37.46
N TYR A 45 4.43 18.26 36.43
CA TYR A 45 3.91 18.19 35.06
C TYR A 45 4.02 16.79 34.49
N GLU A 46 5.17 16.14 34.55
CA GLU A 46 5.37 14.77 34.07
C GLU A 46 4.53 13.74 34.85
N GLY A 47 4.11 14.09 36.06
CA GLY A 47 3.19 13.28 36.87
C GLY A 47 1.73 13.32 36.42
N GLY A 48 1.37 14.20 35.49
CA GLY A 48 -0.01 14.35 35.00
C GLY A 48 -0.99 14.87 36.03
N GLN A 49 -0.49 15.64 37.01
CA GLN A 49 -1.28 16.16 38.15
C GLN A 49 -1.77 17.61 37.97
N ALA A 50 -1.38 18.24 36.85
CA ALA A 50 -1.77 19.61 36.52
C ALA A 50 -1.94 19.77 34.98
N ASP A 51 -2.62 20.86 34.61
CA ASP A 51 -2.62 21.33 33.22
C ASP A 51 -1.17 21.65 32.81
N LEU A 52 -0.80 21.21 31.62
CA LEU A 52 0.56 21.38 31.10
C LEU A 52 0.64 22.71 30.33
N PRO A 53 1.52 23.66 30.75
CA PRO A 53 1.71 24.90 30.02
C PRO A 53 2.19 24.65 28.59
N PHE A 54 1.72 25.48 27.65
CA PHE A 54 2.13 25.38 26.27
C PHE A 54 3.65 25.41 26.10
N THR A 55 4.31 26.38 26.75
CA THR A 55 5.77 26.51 26.69
C THR A 55 6.49 25.28 27.19
N PHE A 56 5.94 24.58 28.18
CA PHE A 56 6.49 23.31 28.66
C PHE A 56 6.35 22.21 27.62
N ILE A 57 5.17 22.04 27.02
CA ILE A 57 4.92 21.02 26.00
C ILE A 57 5.79 21.28 24.78
N HIS A 58 5.85 22.55 24.32
CA HIS A 58 6.66 22.95 23.18
C HIS A 58 8.17 22.70 23.41
N LYS A 59 8.69 23.06 24.59
CA LYS A 59 10.10 22.79 24.94
C LYS A 59 10.39 21.31 25.09
N CYS A 60 9.45 20.52 25.59
CA CYS A 60 9.56 19.06 25.59
C CYS A 60 9.65 18.52 24.16
N ALA A 61 8.78 18.96 23.26
CA ALA A 61 8.79 18.55 21.86
C ALA A 61 10.12 18.90 21.17
N LEU A 62 10.62 20.12 21.37
CA LEU A 62 11.94 20.54 20.87
C LEU A 62 13.08 19.70 21.46
N ALA A 63 13.09 19.45 22.76
CA ALA A 63 14.11 18.65 23.43
C ALA A 63 14.14 17.20 22.91
N PHE A 64 12.99 16.66 22.53
CA PHE A 64 12.84 15.31 22.00
C PHE A 64 13.03 15.22 20.48
N GLY A 65 13.05 16.35 19.76
CA GLY A 65 13.16 16.38 18.30
C GLY A 65 11.91 15.85 17.59
N ILE A 66 10.72 16.08 18.13
CA ILE A 66 9.42 15.66 17.57
C ILE A 66 8.45 16.83 17.45
N GLY A 67 7.38 16.64 16.67
CA GLY A 67 6.30 17.63 16.59
C GLY A 67 5.47 17.68 17.88
N ILE A 68 4.88 18.85 18.15
CA ILE A 68 3.99 19.02 19.32
C ILE A 68 2.79 18.06 19.23
N THR A 69 2.29 17.79 18.02
CA THR A 69 1.19 16.87 17.74
C THR A 69 1.53 15.43 18.15
N ASP A 70 2.80 15.02 18.04
CA ASP A 70 3.25 13.70 18.49
C ASP A 70 3.04 13.52 20.01
N LEU A 71 3.25 14.57 20.80
CA LEU A 71 2.99 14.54 22.24
C LEU A 71 1.50 14.63 22.56
N LEU A 72 0.74 15.45 21.82
CA LEU A 72 -0.68 15.68 22.08
C LEU A 72 -1.54 14.48 21.68
N GLU A 73 -1.32 13.92 20.49
CA GLU A 73 -2.20 12.90 19.88
C GLU A 73 -1.57 11.51 19.78
N GLY A 74 -0.24 11.39 19.94
CA GLY A 74 0.47 10.14 19.79
C GLY A 74 0.60 9.68 18.33
N SER A 75 0.44 10.60 17.37
CA SER A 75 0.59 10.36 15.92
C SER A 75 1.39 11.48 15.27
N SER A 76 2.18 11.16 14.25
CA SER A 76 2.97 12.15 13.52
C SER A 76 2.11 12.92 12.53
N ALA A 77 2.44 14.22 12.35
CA ALA A 77 1.86 15.03 11.28
C ALA A 77 2.26 14.50 9.90
N ASN A 78 1.33 14.46 8.95
CA ASN A 78 1.50 13.78 7.67
C ASN A 78 1.41 14.68 6.44
N LEU A 79 0.71 15.85 6.52
CA LEU A 79 0.53 16.75 5.38
C LEU A 79 1.84 17.46 5.02
N SER A 80 2.09 17.71 3.74
CA SER A 80 3.37 18.25 3.27
C SER A 80 3.27 19.40 2.28
N SER A 81 2.12 19.62 1.63
CA SER A 81 1.94 20.67 0.63
C SER A 81 1.15 21.87 1.16
N TYR A 82 0.02 21.64 1.78
CA TYR A 82 -0.78 22.67 2.45
C TYR A 82 -1.69 22.07 3.53
N THR A 83 -2.13 22.91 4.44
CA THR A 83 -3.20 22.60 5.41
C THR A 83 -4.16 23.79 5.49
N VAL A 84 -5.42 23.52 5.79
CA VAL A 84 -6.44 24.55 6.00
C VAL A 84 -7.06 24.34 7.38
N THR A 85 -6.93 25.34 8.25
CA THR A 85 -7.61 25.36 9.53
C THR A 85 -8.69 26.43 9.48
N ARG A 86 -9.95 26.05 9.70
CA ARG A 86 -11.06 27.01 9.70
C ARG A 86 -11.12 27.75 11.03
N ARG A 87 -11.83 28.88 11.05
CA ARG A 87 -11.97 29.67 12.27
C ARG A 87 -12.54 28.83 13.41
N GLY A 88 -11.80 28.77 14.52
CA GLY A 88 -12.19 28.01 15.70
C GLY A 88 -11.83 26.52 15.69
N GLU A 89 -11.19 26.01 14.61
CA GLU A 89 -10.77 24.61 14.46
C GLU A 89 -9.28 24.42 14.73
N GLY A 90 -8.56 25.44 15.19
CA GLY A 90 -7.16 25.31 15.61
C GLY A 90 -7.01 24.33 16.77
N GLN A 91 -5.97 23.49 16.74
CA GLN A 91 -5.68 22.58 17.83
C GLN A 91 -5.23 23.39 19.06
N GLN A 92 -6.01 23.34 20.13
CA GLN A 92 -5.65 24.03 21.38
C GLN A 92 -4.41 23.39 21.98
N THR A 93 -3.31 24.14 22.04
CA THR A 93 -2.00 23.66 22.52
C THR A 93 -1.71 24.11 23.96
N ALA A 94 -2.27 25.23 24.37
CA ALA A 94 -2.20 25.67 25.74
C ALA A 94 -3.45 26.46 26.13
N LYS A 95 -3.85 26.32 27.38
CA LYS A 95 -4.86 27.12 28.03
C LYS A 95 -4.39 27.41 29.45
N GLU A 96 -3.82 28.56 29.63
CA GLU A 96 -3.44 29.10 30.94
C GLU A 96 -4.44 30.19 31.34
N PRO A 97 -4.56 30.54 32.62
CA PRO A 97 -5.40 31.66 33.02
C PRO A 97 -5.03 32.94 32.27
N GLY A 98 -5.91 33.41 31.41
CA GLY A 98 -5.71 34.63 30.61
C GLY A 98 -4.91 34.43 29.29
N ILE A 99 -4.52 33.18 28.91
CA ILE A 99 -3.79 32.90 27.68
C ILE A 99 -4.39 31.66 26.98
N GLU A 100 -4.83 31.83 25.76
CA GLU A 100 -5.25 30.71 24.89
C GLU A 100 -4.40 30.71 23.64
N ILE A 101 -3.79 29.55 23.31
CA ILE A 101 -2.95 29.36 22.13
C ILE A 101 -3.45 28.14 21.35
N SER A 102 -3.72 28.34 20.07
CA SER A 102 -4.14 27.27 19.15
C SER A 102 -3.18 27.16 17.98
N ASN A 103 -2.67 25.94 17.72
CA ASN A 103 -1.86 25.63 16.53
C ASN A 103 -2.76 25.62 15.30
N LEU A 104 -2.38 26.35 14.25
CA LEU A 104 -3.13 26.45 13.00
C LEU A 104 -2.67 25.45 11.92
N ALA A 105 -1.63 24.66 12.19
CA ALA A 105 -1.12 23.68 11.23
C ALA A 105 -0.69 22.37 11.94
N PRO A 106 -1.54 21.75 12.78
CA PRO A 106 -1.11 20.60 13.60
C PRO A 106 -0.71 19.39 12.75
N LEU A 107 -1.35 19.18 11.61
CA LEU A 107 -1.13 18.01 10.75
C LEU A 107 -0.07 18.22 9.65
N PHE A 108 0.57 19.40 9.60
CA PHE A 108 1.61 19.69 8.62
C PHE A 108 2.99 19.26 9.13
N ARG A 109 3.72 18.41 8.34
CA ARG A 109 5.03 17.88 8.72
C ARG A 109 6.18 18.76 8.22
N ASN A 110 7.37 18.58 8.79
CA ASN A 110 8.61 19.26 8.40
C ASN A 110 8.44 20.77 8.27
N LYS A 111 7.75 21.37 9.26
CA LYS A 111 7.47 22.79 9.26
C LYS A 111 8.76 23.60 9.44
N LEU A 112 8.97 24.57 8.57
CA LEU A 112 9.94 25.65 8.78
C LEU A 112 9.35 26.74 9.68
N ALA A 113 8.02 26.82 9.73
CA ALA A 113 7.28 27.81 10.52
C ALA A 113 6.04 27.17 11.13
N GLU A 114 5.79 27.46 12.40
CA GLU A 114 4.59 27.04 13.12
C GLU A 114 3.67 28.23 13.39
N PRO A 115 2.50 28.29 12.73
CA PRO A 115 1.53 29.36 12.95
C PRO A 115 0.62 29.06 14.15
N TYR A 116 0.44 30.05 14.99
CA TYR A 116 -0.43 29.99 16.16
C TYR A 116 -1.44 31.12 16.14
N TYR A 117 -2.64 30.89 16.67
CA TYR A 117 -3.66 31.87 16.97
C TYR A 117 -3.65 32.06 18.48
N CYS A 118 -3.29 33.26 18.92
CA CYS A 118 -3.08 33.60 20.34
C CYS A 118 -4.12 34.60 20.81
N THR A 119 -4.70 34.35 21.99
CA THR A 119 -5.57 35.30 22.70
C THR A 119 -5.01 35.52 24.09
N TYR A 120 -4.64 36.75 24.37
CA TYR A 120 -4.15 37.14 25.68
C TYR A 120 -5.17 38.10 26.36
N ASP A 121 -5.62 37.73 27.53
CA ASP A 121 -6.51 38.56 28.31
C ASP A 121 -5.76 39.76 28.95
N TYR A 122 -6.47 40.88 29.09
CA TYR A 122 -5.91 42.02 29.83
C TYR A 122 -5.99 41.74 31.31
N ASP A 123 -4.85 41.84 32.01
CA ASP A 123 -4.77 41.76 33.47
C ASP A 123 -4.12 43.04 34.05
N GLU A 124 -4.85 43.78 34.90
CA GLU A 124 -4.35 44.99 35.50
C GLU A 124 -3.18 44.76 36.48
N ALA A 125 -3.14 43.60 37.14
CA ALA A 125 -2.04 43.25 38.03
C ALA A 125 -0.74 43.03 37.26
N GLN A 126 -0.82 42.40 36.10
CA GLN A 126 0.33 42.12 35.21
C GLN A 126 0.97 43.38 34.65
N GLN A 127 0.17 44.50 34.48
CA GLN A 127 0.72 45.77 33.99
C GLN A 127 1.74 46.38 34.96
N ARG A 128 1.72 45.99 36.23
CA ARG A 128 2.60 46.50 37.28
C ARG A 128 3.81 45.61 37.55
N MET A 129 3.88 44.48 36.87
CA MET A 129 4.95 43.50 37.01
C MET A 129 5.90 43.54 35.80
N PRO A 130 7.17 43.15 35.94
CA PRO A 130 8.03 42.89 34.78
C PRO A 130 7.41 41.81 33.87
N ILE A 131 7.55 41.97 32.56
CA ILE A 131 7.14 40.94 31.61
C ILE A 131 8.04 39.70 31.80
N HIS A 132 7.43 38.53 31.89
CA HIS A 132 8.16 37.29 31.94
C HIS A 132 8.82 37.05 30.57
N LEU A 133 10.15 36.92 30.53
CA LEU A 133 10.89 36.73 29.31
C LEU A 133 11.29 35.27 29.14
N THR A 134 11.10 34.74 27.93
CA THR A 134 11.49 33.39 27.52
C THR A 134 12.40 33.46 26.31
N THR A 135 13.06 32.35 25.96
CA THR A 135 13.87 32.23 24.75
C THR A 135 13.60 30.90 24.07
N HIS A 136 13.67 30.86 22.72
CA HIS A 136 13.71 29.64 21.94
C HIS A 136 14.54 29.84 20.67
N ALA A 137 14.91 28.77 19.98
CA ALA A 137 15.69 28.88 18.74
C ALA A 137 14.81 29.39 17.59
N GLY A 138 15.44 30.09 16.63
CA GLY A 138 14.79 30.55 15.41
C GLY A 138 14.37 32.00 15.45
N GLN A 139 13.32 32.33 14.70
CA GLN A 139 12.71 33.66 14.62
C GLN A 139 11.21 33.56 14.91
N GLU A 140 10.60 34.65 15.35
CA GLU A 140 9.16 34.74 15.53
C GLU A 140 8.61 35.99 14.88
N PHE A 141 7.51 35.83 14.14
CA PHE A 141 6.77 36.93 13.53
C PHE A 141 5.37 36.98 14.08
N ASP A 142 5.00 38.11 14.64
CA ASP A 142 3.67 38.35 15.18
C ASP A 142 2.95 39.46 14.42
N ILE A 143 1.65 39.29 14.20
CA ILE A 143 0.77 40.31 13.64
C ILE A 143 -0.48 40.44 14.51
N ILE A 144 -0.80 41.68 14.90
CA ILE A 144 -1.93 41.96 15.78
C ILE A 144 -3.23 42.00 14.99
N LEU A 145 -4.16 41.12 15.35
CA LEU A 145 -5.47 41.00 14.69
C LEU A 145 -6.54 41.85 15.40
N SER A 146 -6.43 42.02 16.71
CA SER A 146 -7.28 42.97 17.49
C SER A 146 -6.67 43.25 18.85
N GLY A 147 -6.95 44.42 19.42
CA GLY A 147 -6.42 44.83 20.70
C GLY A 147 -5.05 45.49 20.60
N GLN A 148 -4.31 45.47 21.71
CA GLN A 148 -2.95 46.01 21.78
C GLN A 148 -2.06 45.08 22.57
N LEU A 149 -0.85 44.85 22.06
CA LEU A 149 0.17 43.98 22.64
C LEU A 149 1.39 44.82 23.03
N LYS A 150 1.85 44.68 24.26
CA LYS A 150 3.15 45.22 24.69
C LYS A 150 4.15 44.07 24.59
N VAL A 151 5.14 44.23 23.71
CA VAL A 151 6.18 43.25 23.46
C VAL A 151 7.51 43.78 23.98
N GLN A 152 8.26 42.93 24.68
CA GLN A 152 9.62 43.23 25.12
C GLN A 152 10.57 42.21 24.43
N VAL A 153 11.62 42.71 23.75
CA VAL A 153 12.67 41.93 23.15
C VAL A 153 14.02 42.46 23.65
N GLY A 154 14.70 41.70 24.50
CA GLY A 154 15.85 42.16 25.23
C GLY A 154 15.49 43.34 26.14
N GLU A 155 16.15 44.51 25.91
CA GLU A 155 15.89 45.74 26.63
C GLU A 155 14.88 46.67 25.93
N HIS A 156 14.43 46.31 24.71
CA HIS A 156 13.53 47.14 23.90
C HIS A 156 12.07 46.74 24.20
N THR A 157 11.19 47.71 24.29
CA THR A 157 9.78 47.52 24.51
C THR A 157 8.97 48.36 23.53
N GLU A 158 8.01 47.72 22.85
CA GLU A 158 7.09 48.34 21.90
C GLU A 158 5.64 48.04 22.28
N ILE A 159 4.73 48.91 21.88
CA ILE A 159 3.28 48.69 21.98
C ILE A 159 2.74 48.62 20.55
N LEU A 160 2.21 47.47 20.18
CA LEU A 160 1.67 47.17 18.86
C LEU A 160 0.14 47.22 18.92
N GLY A 161 -0.46 47.88 17.95
CA GLY A 161 -1.91 47.93 17.75
C GLY A 161 -2.38 47.06 16.60
N GLU A 162 -3.67 47.02 16.35
CA GLU A 162 -4.30 46.25 15.28
C GLU A 162 -3.67 46.58 13.91
N GLY A 163 -3.18 45.55 13.18
CA GLY A 163 -2.48 45.65 11.91
C GLY A 163 -0.98 45.83 12.03
N ASP A 164 -0.42 46.15 13.20
CA ASP A 164 1.00 46.22 13.43
C ASP A 164 1.61 44.82 13.49
N SER A 165 2.90 44.70 13.14
CA SER A 165 3.64 43.43 13.18
C SER A 165 5.06 43.64 13.70
N ILE A 166 5.63 42.59 14.27
CA ILE A 166 7.02 42.51 14.69
C ILE A 166 7.68 41.21 14.25
N LEU A 167 8.95 41.27 13.84
CA LEU A 167 9.80 40.12 13.60
C LEU A 167 11.05 40.24 14.47
N TYR A 168 11.36 39.21 15.23
CA TYR A 168 12.53 39.20 16.10
C TYR A 168 13.24 37.83 16.09
N ASN A 169 14.50 37.87 16.54
CA ASN A 169 15.26 36.64 16.79
C ASN A 169 14.86 36.11 18.18
N SER A 170 14.21 34.94 18.18
CA SER A 170 13.65 34.33 19.41
C SER A 170 14.72 33.81 20.39
N SER A 171 16.00 33.76 19.98
CA SER A 171 17.12 33.54 20.90
C SER A 171 17.40 34.74 21.81
N THR A 172 16.87 35.94 21.48
CA THR A 172 16.86 37.11 22.36
C THR A 172 15.73 36.93 23.37
N PRO A 173 15.99 37.16 24.68
CA PRO A 173 14.92 37.10 25.70
C PRO A 173 13.74 37.99 25.30
N HIS A 174 12.55 37.42 25.21
CA HIS A 174 11.35 38.11 24.76
C HIS A 174 10.11 37.68 25.56
N GLY A 175 9.13 38.52 25.58
CA GLY A 175 7.85 38.28 26.24
C GLY A 175 6.83 39.36 25.90
N MET A 176 5.56 39.08 26.14
CA MET A 176 4.48 39.95 25.75
C MET A 176 3.29 39.89 26.68
N ILE A 177 2.53 40.99 26.77
CA ILE A 177 1.30 41.10 27.54
C ILE A 177 0.26 41.95 26.80
N ALA A 178 -1.02 41.65 27.00
CA ALA A 178 -2.10 42.51 26.50
C ALA A 178 -2.14 43.84 27.28
N VAL A 179 -2.36 44.95 26.57
CA VAL A 179 -2.47 46.29 27.15
C VAL A 179 -3.73 47.01 26.65
N GLY A 180 -4.00 48.20 27.12
CA GLY A 180 -5.13 49.01 26.64
C GLY A 180 -6.51 48.59 27.20
N GLY A 181 -6.55 47.83 28.29
CA GLY A 181 -7.79 47.50 29.01
C GLY A 181 -8.71 46.48 28.33
N ARG A 182 -8.25 45.77 27.32
CA ARG A 182 -9.00 44.74 26.58
C ARG A 182 -8.09 43.61 26.14
N PRO A 183 -8.62 42.41 25.85
CA PRO A 183 -7.84 41.30 25.31
C PRO A 183 -7.17 41.66 24.01
N CYS A 184 -5.98 41.07 23.77
CA CYS A 184 -5.28 41.12 22.49
C CYS A 184 -5.34 39.78 21.78
N VAL A 185 -5.67 39.81 20.48
CA VAL A 185 -5.63 38.65 19.59
C VAL A 185 -4.56 38.91 18.54
N PHE A 186 -3.66 37.93 18.34
CA PHE A 186 -2.60 38.01 17.35
C PHE A 186 -2.29 36.65 16.75
N CYS A 187 -1.69 36.67 15.60
CA CYS A 187 -1.14 35.48 14.99
C CYS A 187 0.39 35.48 15.17
N ALA A 188 0.91 34.46 15.85
CA ALA A 188 2.32 34.25 16.03
C ALA A 188 2.81 33.15 15.03
N VAL A 189 3.95 33.38 14.39
CA VAL A 189 4.58 32.41 13.49
C VAL A 189 6.00 32.16 13.97
N VAL A 190 6.23 31.02 14.57
CA VAL A 190 7.56 30.57 15.04
C VAL A 190 8.30 29.86 13.89
N ILE A 191 9.47 30.37 13.52
CA ILE A 191 10.27 29.91 12.38
C ILE A 191 11.52 29.18 12.90
N SER A 192 11.63 27.87 12.61
CA SER A 192 12.69 27.00 13.16
C SER A 192 14.06 27.10 12.46
N GLY A 193 14.14 27.64 11.27
CA GLY A 193 15.42 27.82 10.56
C GLY A 193 16.07 26.56 9.96
N GLU A 194 15.50 25.37 10.11
CA GLU A 194 15.92 24.16 9.44
C GLU A 194 15.20 24.01 8.08
N LYS A 195 15.94 23.57 7.05
CA LYS A 195 15.35 23.34 5.71
C LYS A 195 14.54 22.05 5.70
N ALA A 196 13.28 22.12 5.25
CA ALA A 196 12.48 20.94 4.95
C ALA A 196 13.06 20.18 3.74
N ASP A 197 13.03 18.84 3.80
CA ASP A 197 13.33 18.00 2.63
C ASP A 197 12.28 18.23 1.54
N GLU A 198 12.70 18.74 0.38
CA GLU A 198 11.83 18.88 -0.77
C GLU A 198 11.52 17.49 -1.36
N MET A 199 10.28 17.06 -1.21
CA MET A 199 9.78 15.85 -1.87
C MET A 199 9.69 16.09 -3.38
N THR A 200 10.52 15.39 -4.15
CA THR A 200 10.53 15.53 -5.62
C THR A 200 9.23 14.96 -6.20
N VAL A 201 8.39 15.84 -6.74
CA VAL A 201 7.15 15.46 -7.42
C VAL A 201 7.37 15.49 -8.93
N ARG A 202 7.17 14.33 -9.60
CA ARG A 202 7.34 14.22 -11.06
C ARG A 202 6.04 13.79 -11.72
N ARG A 203 5.78 14.24 -12.95
CA ARG A 203 4.64 13.79 -13.75
C ARG A 203 4.97 12.45 -14.40
N SER A 204 4.03 11.51 -14.33
CA SER A 204 4.12 10.25 -15.09
C SER A 204 4.01 10.51 -16.59
N ILE A 205 4.63 9.63 -17.37
CA ILE A 205 4.62 9.70 -18.84
C ILE A 205 3.18 9.46 -19.33
N VAL A 206 2.65 10.37 -20.16
CA VAL A 206 1.36 10.19 -20.83
C VAL A 206 1.58 9.31 -22.05
N GLN A 207 0.82 8.23 -22.17
CA GLN A 207 0.89 7.34 -23.33
C GLN A 207 0.44 7.99 -24.63
N ALA A 208 1.05 7.55 -25.75
CA ALA A 208 0.48 7.76 -27.06
C ALA A 208 -0.87 7.04 -27.14
N ARG A 209 -1.92 7.77 -27.50
CA ARG A 209 -3.26 7.20 -27.67
C ARG A 209 -3.26 6.29 -28.90
N SER A 210 -3.88 5.11 -28.78
CA SER A 210 -4.18 4.28 -29.94
C SER A 210 -5.12 5.05 -30.88
N SER A 211 -4.80 5.07 -32.16
CA SER A 211 -5.63 5.74 -33.19
C SER A 211 -6.95 5.01 -33.47
N GLU A 212 -7.04 3.72 -33.10
CA GLU A 212 -8.25 2.90 -33.28
C GLU A 212 -8.88 2.51 -31.93
N PRO A 213 -10.23 2.47 -31.88
CA PRO A 213 -10.94 1.99 -30.68
C PRO A 213 -10.67 0.50 -30.48
N TYR A 214 -10.50 0.06 -29.22
CA TYR A 214 -10.41 -1.34 -28.87
C TYR A 214 -11.63 -2.14 -29.31
N VAL A 215 -11.45 -3.42 -29.59
CA VAL A 215 -12.53 -4.35 -29.96
C VAL A 215 -13.59 -4.42 -28.85
N CYS A 216 -13.13 -4.37 -27.59
CA CYS A 216 -13.99 -4.46 -26.39
C CYS A 216 -14.58 -3.10 -25.95
N LYS A 217 -14.47 -2.04 -26.74
CA LYS A 217 -14.89 -0.66 -26.35
C LYS A 217 -16.33 -0.54 -25.83
N ASP A 218 -17.23 -1.43 -26.24
CA ASP A 218 -18.63 -1.39 -25.83
C ASP A 218 -18.87 -1.87 -24.39
N PHE A 219 -17.82 -2.33 -23.69
CA PHE A 219 -17.86 -2.82 -22.32
C PHE A 219 -17.24 -1.87 -21.30
N PHE A 220 -16.65 -0.76 -21.73
CA PHE A 220 -16.11 0.26 -20.85
C PHE A 220 -16.22 1.66 -21.49
N ASP A 221 -16.55 2.65 -20.67
CA ASP A 221 -16.54 4.07 -21.00
C ASP A 221 -15.61 4.78 -20.02
N ALA A 222 -14.44 5.20 -20.51
CA ALA A 222 -13.40 5.86 -19.76
C ALA A 222 -13.28 7.32 -20.20
N ARG A 223 -13.34 8.26 -19.26
CA ARG A 223 -13.15 9.68 -19.51
C ARG A 223 -11.85 10.16 -18.90
N GLU A 224 -11.03 10.78 -19.72
CA GLU A 224 -9.75 11.36 -19.36
C GLU A 224 -9.83 12.89 -19.43
N ASP A 225 -9.03 13.57 -18.61
CA ASP A 225 -8.82 15.02 -18.76
C ASP A 225 -7.82 15.33 -19.88
N GLU A 226 -7.52 16.63 -20.04
CA GLU A 226 -6.57 17.13 -21.05
C GLU A 226 -5.14 16.58 -20.90
N ASN A 227 -4.77 16.13 -19.70
CA ASN A 227 -3.48 15.53 -19.37
C ASN A 227 -3.47 13.99 -19.49
N GLY A 228 -4.59 13.38 -19.89
CA GLY A 228 -4.75 11.94 -19.98
C GLY A 228 -4.98 11.24 -18.63
N VAL A 229 -5.30 11.99 -17.58
CA VAL A 229 -5.63 11.44 -16.27
C VAL A 229 -7.06 10.90 -16.28
N LEU A 230 -7.23 9.65 -15.89
CA LEU A 230 -8.54 9.01 -15.79
C LEU A 230 -9.41 9.71 -14.73
N GLN A 231 -10.55 10.25 -15.14
CA GLN A 231 -11.50 10.95 -14.28
C GLN A 231 -12.69 10.08 -13.88
N SER A 232 -13.17 9.26 -14.81
CA SER A 232 -14.28 8.34 -14.56
C SER A 232 -14.17 7.10 -15.43
N LEU A 233 -14.72 6.00 -14.94
CA LEU A 233 -14.81 4.74 -15.65
C LEU A 233 -16.14 4.07 -15.31
N SER A 234 -16.88 3.68 -16.34
CA SER A 234 -18.07 2.86 -16.21
C SER A 234 -18.00 1.64 -17.13
N PHE A 235 -18.83 0.65 -16.85
CA PHE A 235 -18.80 -0.64 -17.54
C PHE A 235 -20.17 -0.97 -18.11
N PRO A 236 -20.57 -0.33 -19.22
CA PRO A 236 -21.79 -0.66 -19.91
C PRO A 236 -21.75 -2.13 -20.38
N ASN A 237 -22.90 -2.77 -20.42
CA ASN A 237 -23.03 -4.17 -20.86
C ASN A 237 -22.24 -5.23 -20.06
N ALA A 238 -21.72 -4.90 -18.89
CA ALA A 238 -20.94 -5.83 -18.04
C ALA A 238 -21.68 -7.15 -17.75
N ASP A 239 -23.01 -7.10 -17.64
CA ASP A 239 -23.84 -8.27 -17.36
C ASP A 239 -23.85 -9.31 -18.50
N ARG A 240 -23.41 -8.96 -19.69
CA ARG A 240 -23.32 -9.86 -20.86
C ARG A 240 -21.89 -10.26 -21.19
N PHE A 241 -20.92 -9.72 -20.43
CA PHE A 241 -19.51 -9.89 -20.74
C PHE A 241 -18.99 -11.29 -20.40
N ASN A 242 -18.32 -11.90 -21.38
CA ASN A 242 -17.48 -13.08 -21.20
C ASN A 242 -16.14 -12.83 -21.89
N PHE A 243 -15.07 -12.79 -21.13
CA PHE A 243 -13.74 -12.43 -21.63
C PHE A 243 -13.26 -13.31 -22.80
N ALA A 244 -13.52 -14.61 -22.77
CA ALA A 244 -13.07 -15.51 -23.82
C ALA A 244 -13.76 -15.26 -25.16
N PHE A 245 -15.05 -14.93 -25.16
CA PHE A 245 -15.82 -14.66 -26.37
C PHE A 245 -15.72 -13.18 -26.79
N ASP A 246 -15.99 -12.26 -25.85
CA ASP A 246 -16.15 -10.84 -26.17
C ASP A 246 -14.81 -10.10 -26.33
N CYS A 247 -13.71 -10.69 -25.81
CA CYS A 247 -12.35 -10.16 -25.98
C CYS A 247 -11.54 -11.04 -26.93
N VAL A 248 -11.18 -12.25 -26.51
CA VAL A 248 -10.21 -13.09 -27.24
C VAL A 248 -10.74 -13.49 -28.62
N ASP A 249 -11.94 -14.07 -28.69
CA ASP A 249 -12.53 -14.50 -29.96
C ASP A 249 -12.89 -13.30 -30.86
N ALA A 250 -13.32 -12.18 -30.27
CA ALA A 250 -13.63 -10.96 -31.00
C ALA A 250 -12.37 -10.32 -31.62
N ILE A 251 -11.25 -10.27 -30.89
CA ILE A 251 -9.96 -9.81 -31.44
C ILE A 251 -9.46 -10.78 -32.52
N ALA A 252 -9.55 -12.08 -32.27
CA ALA A 252 -9.17 -13.11 -33.27
C ALA A 252 -9.97 -12.96 -34.57
N ALA A 253 -11.25 -12.64 -34.50
CA ALA A 253 -12.09 -12.43 -35.67
C ALA A 253 -11.72 -11.16 -36.46
N LYS A 254 -11.35 -10.08 -35.76
CA LYS A 254 -11.01 -8.78 -36.38
C LYS A 254 -9.54 -8.71 -36.81
N HIS A 255 -8.64 -9.23 -35.97
CA HIS A 255 -7.18 -9.15 -36.12
C HIS A 255 -6.50 -10.51 -35.88
N PRO A 256 -6.74 -11.55 -36.69
CA PRO A 256 -6.30 -12.95 -36.45
C PRO A 256 -4.80 -13.05 -36.21
N GLY A 257 -4.01 -12.32 -37.00
CA GLY A 257 -2.53 -12.38 -36.95
C GLY A 257 -1.91 -11.54 -35.84
N LYS A 258 -2.70 -10.80 -35.02
CA LYS A 258 -2.18 -9.97 -33.93
C LYS A 258 -1.57 -10.84 -32.83
N LEU A 259 -0.35 -10.49 -32.40
CA LEU A 259 0.34 -11.21 -31.34
C LEU A 259 -0.44 -11.07 -30.01
N ALA A 260 -0.76 -12.20 -29.39
CA ALA A 260 -1.34 -12.27 -28.06
C ALA A 260 -0.29 -12.57 -26.99
N MET A 261 0.63 -13.51 -27.28
CA MET A 261 1.67 -13.93 -26.34
C MET A 261 2.96 -14.32 -27.01
N LEU A 262 4.08 -13.91 -26.43
CA LEU A 262 5.41 -14.45 -26.68
C LEU A 262 5.85 -15.25 -25.47
N HIS A 263 6.03 -16.54 -25.62
CA HIS A 263 6.38 -17.47 -24.54
C HIS A 263 7.78 -18.04 -24.74
N LEU A 264 8.57 -18.04 -23.67
CA LEU A 264 9.81 -18.77 -23.53
C LEU A 264 9.65 -19.89 -22.51
N ASP A 265 10.03 -21.12 -22.87
CA ASP A 265 10.16 -22.18 -21.86
C ASP A 265 11.53 -22.10 -21.13
N LYS A 266 11.74 -22.97 -20.15
CA LYS A 266 12.97 -23.02 -19.35
C LYS A 266 14.25 -23.28 -20.18
N ASN A 267 14.11 -23.86 -21.38
CA ASN A 267 15.19 -24.06 -22.32
C ASN A 267 15.34 -22.90 -23.30
N LYS A 268 14.58 -21.81 -23.11
CA LYS A 268 14.51 -20.63 -23.98
C LYS A 268 13.97 -20.93 -25.38
N THR A 269 13.19 -22.00 -25.53
CA THR A 269 12.44 -22.26 -26.76
C THR A 269 11.34 -21.22 -26.90
N GLU A 270 11.40 -20.45 -27.96
CA GLU A 270 10.46 -19.36 -28.26
C GLU A 270 9.21 -19.90 -28.96
N ARG A 271 8.04 -19.45 -28.47
CA ARG A 271 6.74 -19.69 -29.11
C ARG A 271 5.97 -18.37 -29.20
N ARG A 272 5.40 -18.11 -30.36
CA ARG A 272 4.55 -16.95 -30.62
C ARG A 272 3.13 -17.41 -30.84
N PHE A 273 2.20 -16.84 -30.09
CA PHE A 273 0.77 -17.14 -30.21
C PHE A 273 0.03 -15.89 -30.61
N THR A 274 -0.73 -15.97 -31.70
CA THR A 274 -1.66 -14.92 -32.12
C THR A 274 -2.99 -15.03 -31.37
N PHE A 275 -3.84 -14.01 -31.45
CA PHE A 275 -5.20 -14.13 -30.91
C PHE A 275 -6.00 -15.25 -31.61
N GLU A 276 -5.76 -15.51 -32.88
CA GLU A 276 -6.37 -16.64 -33.56
C GLU A 276 -5.94 -17.97 -32.94
N ASP A 277 -4.64 -18.13 -32.62
CA ASP A 277 -4.13 -19.34 -31.96
C ASP A 277 -4.79 -19.50 -30.58
N MET A 278 -4.91 -18.43 -29.79
CA MET A 278 -5.57 -18.45 -28.50
C MET A 278 -7.06 -18.82 -28.59
N SER A 279 -7.77 -18.27 -29.57
CA SER A 279 -9.18 -18.60 -29.83
C SER A 279 -9.36 -20.07 -30.21
N LYS A 280 -8.52 -20.60 -31.10
CA LYS A 280 -8.55 -21.99 -31.55
C LYS A 280 -8.18 -22.95 -30.41
N ALA A 281 -7.10 -22.66 -29.68
CA ALA A 281 -6.62 -23.52 -28.61
C ALA A 281 -7.62 -23.55 -27.42
N SER A 282 -8.17 -22.40 -27.03
CA SER A 282 -9.20 -22.33 -25.98
C SER A 282 -10.49 -23.04 -26.38
N SER A 283 -10.86 -23.00 -27.65
CA SER A 283 -12.03 -23.74 -28.16
C SER A 283 -11.81 -25.24 -28.12
N ARG A 284 -10.60 -25.73 -28.49
CA ARG A 284 -10.22 -27.13 -28.30
C ARG A 284 -10.25 -27.55 -26.84
N ALA A 285 -9.68 -26.73 -25.96
CA ALA A 285 -9.70 -26.97 -24.51
C ALA A 285 -11.12 -27.05 -23.95
N ALA A 286 -12.02 -26.13 -24.36
CA ALA A 286 -13.43 -26.15 -23.94
C ALA A 286 -14.15 -27.45 -24.39
N ASN A 287 -13.95 -27.87 -25.66
CA ASN A 287 -14.50 -29.11 -26.18
C ASN A 287 -13.92 -30.34 -25.48
N TYR A 288 -12.62 -30.33 -25.20
CA TYR A 288 -11.94 -31.39 -24.45
C TYR A 288 -12.51 -31.52 -23.03
N PHE A 289 -12.56 -30.43 -22.27
CA PHE A 289 -13.09 -30.44 -20.90
C PHE A 289 -14.54 -30.91 -20.86
N LYS A 290 -15.36 -30.46 -21.81
CA LYS A 290 -16.74 -30.92 -21.95
C LYS A 290 -16.83 -32.43 -22.18
N ALA A 291 -15.97 -32.98 -23.06
CA ALA A 291 -15.92 -34.42 -23.34
C ALA A 291 -15.41 -35.21 -22.13
N MET A 292 -14.52 -34.64 -21.29
CA MET A 292 -14.07 -35.26 -20.04
C MET A 292 -15.13 -35.17 -18.93
N GLY A 293 -16.32 -34.62 -19.20
CA GLY A 293 -17.42 -34.56 -18.26
C GLY A 293 -17.44 -33.32 -17.35
N ILE A 294 -16.55 -32.34 -17.58
CA ILE A 294 -16.59 -31.06 -16.84
C ILE A 294 -17.81 -30.26 -17.33
N GLN A 295 -18.57 -29.71 -16.37
CA GLN A 295 -19.80 -28.96 -16.61
C GLN A 295 -19.69 -27.53 -16.09
N ARG A 296 -20.66 -26.68 -16.48
CA ARG A 296 -20.81 -25.35 -15.93
C ARG A 296 -20.91 -25.40 -14.40
N GLY A 297 -20.16 -24.55 -13.72
CA GLY A 297 -20.09 -24.49 -12.26
C GLY A 297 -19.14 -25.49 -11.61
N ASP A 298 -18.56 -26.44 -12.34
CA ASP A 298 -17.49 -27.28 -11.81
C ASP A 298 -16.24 -26.48 -11.49
N ARG A 299 -15.51 -26.84 -10.43
CA ARG A 299 -14.28 -26.18 -10.01
C ARG A 299 -13.09 -26.98 -10.51
N VAL A 300 -12.26 -26.31 -11.32
CA VAL A 300 -11.07 -26.91 -11.92
C VAL A 300 -9.83 -26.18 -11.42
N MET A 301 -8.96 -26.90 -10.73
CA MET A 301 -7.70 -26.33 -10.23
C MET A 301 -6.63 -26.35 -11.33
N LEU A 302 -5.92 -25.21 -11.50
CA LEU A 302 -4.86 -25.03 -12.49
C LEU A 302 -3.53 -24.80 -11.78
N VAL A 303 -2.59 -25.74 -11.90
CA VAL A 303 -1.26 -25.71 -11.26
C VAL A 303 -0.18 -25.82 -12.33
N LEU A 304 0.03 -24.75 -13.09
CA LEU A 304 0.74 -24.79 -14.37
C LEU A 304 1.99 -23.87 -14.44
N LYS A 305 2.57 -23.49 -13.31
CA LYS A 305 3.75 -22.62 -13.28
C LYS A 305 3.57 -21.40 -14.22
N ARG A 306 4.31 -21.34 -15.31
CA ARG A 306 4.19 -20.34 -16.38
C ARG A 306 4.02 -20.99 -17.75
N HIS A 307 3.56 -22.26 -17.81
CA HIS A 307 3.32 -22.97 -19.05
C HIS A 307 2.22 -22.31 -19.89
N TYR A 308 2.40 -22.20 -21.19
CA TYR A 308 1.43 -21.55 -22.10
C TYR A 308 0.06 -22.25 -22.13
N GLN A 309 -0.01 -23.51 -21.80
CA GLN A 309 -1.26 -24.27 -21.67
C GLN A 309 -2.21 -23.70 -20.62
N PHE A 310 -1.69 -22.93 -19.66
CA PHE A 310 -2.54 -22.22 -18.69
C PHE A 310 -3.57 -21.32 -19.40
N TRP A 311 -3.14 -20.56 -20.42
CA TRP A 311 -4.03 -19.67 -21.18
C TRP A 311 -5.07 -20.44 -21.98
N PHE A 312 -4.70 -21.56 -22.57
CA PHE A 312 -5.64 -22.43 -23.30
C PHE A 312 -6.69 -23.00 -22.35
N ALA A 313 -6.27 -23.48 -21.19
CA ALA A 313 -7.13 -24.09 -20.21
C ALA A 313 -8.09 -23.07 -19.55
N ILE A 314 -7.58 -21.94 -19.04
CA ILE A 314 -8.42 -20.97 -18.35
C ILE A 314 -9.46 -20.35 -19.28
N LEU A 315 -9.10 -20.02 -20.53
CA LEU A 315 -10.05 -19.54 -21.53
C LEU A 315 -11.07 -20.61 -21.94
N GLY A 316 -10.63 -21.87 -22.04
CA GLY A 316 -11.54 -23.00 -22.30
C GLY A 316 -12.56 -23.18 -21.20
N LEU A 317 -12.15 -23.05 -19.94
CA LEU A 317 -13.06 -23.08 -18.78
C LEU A 317 -14.01 -21.90 -18.77
N HIS A 318 -13.55 -20.69 -19.15
CA HIS A 318 -14.42 -19.52 -19.29
C HIS A 318 -15.47 -19.68 -20.38
N LYS A 319 -15.16 -20.34 -21.49
CA LYS A 319 -16.13 -20.68 -22.55
C LYS A 319 -17.17 -21.67 -22.06
N LEU A 320 -16.73 -22.67 -21.31
CA LEU A 320 -17.58 -23.74 -20.77
C LEU A 320 -18.43 -23.32 -19.58
N GLY A 321 -17.97 -22.33 -18.81
CA GLY A 321 -18.59 -21.88 -17.56
C GLY A 321 -18.13 -22.66 -16.33
N ALA A 322 -17.04 -23.38 -16.41
CA ALA A 322 -16.40 -23.96 -15.25
C ALA A 322 -15.55 -22.93 -14.51
N VAL A 323 -15.47 -23.03 -13.19
CA VAL A 323 -14.76 -22.10 -12.34
C VAL A 323 -13.29 -22.48 -12.26
N ALA A 324 -12.42 -21.60 -12.71
CA ALA A 324 -10.97 -21.81 -12.63
C ALA A 324 -10.43 -21.48 -11.23
N ILE A 325 -9.52 -22.30 -10.72
CA ILE A 325 -8.81 -22.09 -9.45
C ILE A 325 -7.31 -22.14 -9.71
N PRO A 326 -6.66 -21.02 -10.04
CA PRO A 326 -5.22 -20.97 -10.16
C PRO A 326 -4.55 -21.27 -8.82
N ALA A 327 -3.50 -22.11 -8.84
CA ALA A 327 -2.73 -22.44 -7.66
C ALA A 327 -1.26 -22.67 -7.99
N THR A 328 -0.38 -22.45 -7.02
CA THR A 328 1.07 -22.61 -7.18
C THR A 328 1.49 -24.08 -7.11
N ASN A 329 2.55 -24.43 -7.84
CA ASN A 329 3.16 -25.76 -7.80
C ASN A 329 3.96 -26.05 -6.52
N GLN A 330 4.03 -25.11 -5.59
CA GLN A 330 4.70 -25.26 -4.30
C GLN A 330 3.82 -25.91 -3.23
N LEU A 331 2.54 -26.17 -3.54
CA LEU A 331 1.61 -26.82 -2.61
C LEU A 331 2.02 -28.24 -2.28
N GLN A 332 1.84 -28.62 -1.01
CA GLN A 332 2.07 -29.98 -0.51
C GLN A 332 0.74 -30.75 -0.42
N GLU A 333 0.78 -32.05 -0.10
CA GLU A 333 -0.40 -32.89 -0.05
C GLU A 333 -1.52 -32.36 0.87
N HIS A 334 -1.16 -31.87 2.05
CA HIS A 334 -2.14 -31.31 3.01
C HIS A 334 -2.80 -30.02 2.48
N ASP A 335 -2.06 -29.21 1.73
CA ASP A 335 -2.58 -28.02 1.06
C ASP A 335 -3.58 -28.41 -0.04
N PHE A 336 -3.26 -29.42 -0.84
CA PHE A 336 -4.16 -29.92 -1.90
C PHE A 336 -5.41 -30.53 -1.29
N SER A 337 -5.27 -31.42 -0.28
CA SER A 337 -6.39 -32.05 0.39
C SER A 337 -7.36 -30.99 0.96
N TYR A 338 -6.85 -30.00 1.66
CA TYR A 338 -7.67 -28.88 2.15
C TYR A 338 -8.42 -28.17 1.02
N ARG A 339 -7.69 -27.75 -0.05
CA ARG A 339 -8.27 -26.96 -1.14
C ARG A 339 -9.27 -27.75 -1.96
N PHE A 340 -9.02 -29.01 -2.21
CA PHE A 340 -9.96 -29.87 -2.93
C PHE A 340 -11.28 -29.99 -2.19
N ASN A 341 -11.23 -30.21 -0.90
CA ASN A 341 -12.43 -30.35 -0.08
C ASN A 341 -13.15 -29.01 0.15
N ALA A 342 -12.43 -27.94 0.48
CA ALA A 342 -13.01 -26.64 0.76
C ALA A 342 -13.71 -26.04 -0.47
N ALA A 343 -13.11 -26.12 -1.65
CA ALA A 343 -13.71 -25.64 -2.90
C ALA A 343 -14.59 -26.69 -3.58
N GLY A 344 -14.51 -27.96 -3.20
CA GLY A 344 -15.18 -29.06 -3.90
C GLY A 344 -14.64 -29.23 -5.33
N VAL A 345 -13.31 -29.28 -5.46
CA VAL A 345 -12.61 -29.40 -6.77
C VAL A 345 -12.97 -30.72 -7.42
N SER A 346 -13.44 -30.67 -8.67
CA SER A 346 -13.82 -31.86 -9.44
C SER A 346 -12.70 -32.33 -10.39
N ALA A 347 -11.84 -31.42 -10.81
CA ALA A 347 -10.73 -31.71 -11.70
C ALA A 347 -9.49 -30.88 -11.39
N ILE A 348 -8.32 -31.44 -11.68
CA ILE A 348 -7.06 -30.71 -11.64
C ILE A 348 -6.31 -30.85 -12.94
N LEU A 349 -5.73 -29.73 -13.42
CA LEU A 349 -4.75 -29.68 -14.50
C LEU A 349 -3.43 -29.18 -13.92
N CYS A 350 -2.40 -30.02 -13.89
CA CYS A 350 -1.13 -29.65 -13.30
C CYS A 350 0.08 -29.96 -14.18
N THR A 351 1.21 -29.33 -13.83
CA THR A 351 2.49 -29.59 -14.52
C THR A 351 3.06 -30.97 -14.18
N ALA A 352 3.72 -31.60 -15.16
CA ALA A 352 4.54 -32.78 -14.94
C ALA A 352 5.88 -32.45 -14.25
N ASP A 353 6.31 -31.17 -14.28
CA ASP A 353 7.54 -30.72 -13.65
C ASP A 353 7.47 -30.83 -12.13
N GLY A 354 8.54 -31.36 -11.52
CA GLY A 354 8.68 -31.46 -10.08
C GLY A 354 7.79 -32.50 -9.42
N GLY A 355 7.39 -32.23 -8.17
CA GLY A 355 6.64 -33.19 -7.34
C GLY A 355 5.13 -33.03 -7.33
N THR A 356 4.56 -32.09 -8.09
CA THR A 356 3.14 -31.68 -8.01
C THR A 356 2.18 -32.86 -8.19
N ALA A 357 2.35 -33.66 -9.24
CA ALA A 357 1.47 -34.81 -9.51
C ALA A 357 1.48 -35.82 -8.36
N ARG A 358 2.64 -36.07 -7.74
CA ARG A 358 2.76 -36.97 -6.57
C ARG A 358 2.01 -36.43 -5.36
N GLN A 359 2.11 -35.12 -5.08
CA GLN A 359 1.39 -34.49 -3.98
C GLN A 359 -0.13 -34.60 -4.17
N VAL A 360 -0.61 -34.43 -5.41
CA VAL A 360 -2.02 -34.59 -5.78
C VAL A 360 -2.49 -36.03 -5.56
N GLU A 361 -1.70 -37.04 -5.96
CA GLU A 361 -2.06 -38.46 -5.76
C GLU A 361 -2.18 -38.87 -4.29
N ILE A 362 -1.38 -38.23 -3.43
CA ILE A 362 -1.51 -38.44 -1.98
C ILE A 362 -2.79 -37.80 -1.48
N ALA A 363 -3.04 -36.55 -1.85
CA ALA A 363 -4.21 -35.77 -1.44
C ALA A 363 -5.54 -36.33 -1.98
N GLU A 364 -5.54 -36.98 -3.13
CA GLU A 364 -6.72 -37.58 -3.76
C GLU A 364 -7.45 -38.57 -2.84
N LYS A 365 -6.69 -39.30 -2.00
CA LYS A 365 -7.22 -40.31 -1.10
C LYS A 365 -8.25 -39.75 -0.11
N ASP A 366 -8.07 -38.50 0.30
CA ASP A 366 -8.94 -37.78 1.25
C ASP A 366 -9.80 -36.72 0.56
N SER A 367 -9.94 -36.78 -0.79
CA SER A 367 -10.59 -35.74 -1.60
C SER A 367 -11.63 -36.34 -2.55
N PRO A 368 -12.81 -36.76 -2.05
CA PRO A 368 -13.80 -37.52 -2.81
C PRO A 368 -14.43 -36.74 -3.98
N THR A 369 -14.27 -35.43 -4.03
CA THR A 369 -14.78 -34.60 -5.13
C THR A 369 -13.87 -34.63 -6.37
N LEU A 370 -12.57 -34.92 -6.20
CA LEU A 370 -11.63 -34.98 -7.30
C LEU A 370 -11.87 -36.24 -8.14
N LYS A 371 -12.28 -36.04 -9.39
CA LYS A 371 -12.65 -37.12 -10.31
C LYS A 371 -11.73 -37.20 -11.52
N LEU A 372 -11.08 -36.11 -11.87
CA LEU A 372 -10.31 -35.99 -13.12
C LEU A 372 -8.94 -35.38 -12.83
N LYS A 373 -7.91 -36.06 -13.26
CA LYS A 373 -6.51 -35.62 -13.17
C LYS A 373 -5.93 -35.50 -14.57
N ILE A 374 -5.42 -34.30 -14.91
CA ILE A 374 -4.89 -33.98 -16.23
C ILE A 374 -3.49 -33.43 -16.06
N LEU A 375 -2.55 -33.88 -16.88
CA LEU A 375 -1.13 -33.52 -16.83
C LEU A 375 -0.74 -32.70 -18.06
N VAL A 376 0.15 -31.75 -17.85
CA VAL A 376 0.74 -30.91 -18.90
C VAL A 376 2.26 -31.16 -18.96
N GLY A 377 2.81 -31.34 -20.13
CA GLY A 377 4.24 -31.48 -20.37
C GLY A 377 4.80 -32.85 -20.06
N GLY A 378 3.97 -33.88 -20.05
CA GLY A 378 4.38 -35.27 -19.86
C GLY A 378 3.21 -36.21 -19.63
N SER A 379 3.47 -37.51 -19.58
CA SER A 379 2.49 -38.56 -19.36
C SER A 379 2.71 -39.27 -18.02
N ARG A 380 1.64 -39.78 -17.40
CA ARG A 380 1.68 -40.50 -16.12
C ARG A 380 0.49 -41.45 -16.02
N GLU A 381 0.71 -42.64 -15.50
CA GLU A 381 -0.35 -43.64 -15.32
C GLU A 381 -1.47 -43.09 -14.42
N GLY A 382 -2.73 -43.24 -14.85
CA GLY A 382 -3.89 -42.73 -14.16
C GLY A 382 -4.15 -41.22 -14.34
N TRP A 383 -3.43 -40.58 -15.26
CA TRP A 383 -3.61 -39.20 -15.66
C TRP A 383 -3.90 -39.08 -17.14
N HIS A 384 -4.71 -38.10 -17.52
CA HIS A 384 -4.89 -37.70 -18.92
C HIS A 384 -3.73 -36.81 -19.36
N ASP A 385 -3.32 -36.92 -20.61
CA ASP A 385 -2.30 -36.06 -21.21
C ASP A 385 -2.97 -34.92 -21.98
N PHE A 386 -2.87 -33.71 -21.43
CA PHE A 386 -3.52 -32.52 -22.01
C PHE A 386 -2.98 -32.23 -23.42
N ASP A 387 -1.66 -32.28 -23.60
CA ASP A 387 -1.03 -31.84 -24.84
C ASP A 387 -1.39 -32.74 -26.01
N GLU A 388 -1.51 -34.05 -25.80
CA GLU A 388 -1.90 -35.00 -26.81
C GLU A 388 -3.40 -35.03 -27.05
N GLU A 389 -4.21 -35.00 -25.96
CA GLU A 389 -5.63 -35.23 -26.06
C GLU A 389 -6.40 -33.97 -26.53
N TYR A 390 -6.12 -32.75 -26.01
CA TYR A 390 -6.90 -31.56 -26.37
C TYR A 390 -6.76 -31.18 -27.85
N ALA A 391 -5.61 -31.50 -28.46
CA ALA A 391 -5.32 -31.20 -29.85
C ALA A 391 -6.25 -31.94 -30.82
N LEU A 392 -6.82 -33.07 -30.41
CA LEU A 392 -7.74 -33.89 -31.21
C LEU A 392 -9.14 -33.25 -31.34
N TYR A 393 -9.47 -32.29 -30.50
CA TYR A 393 -10.79 -31.69 -30.48
C TYR A 393 -10.94 -30.54 -31.48
N ARG A 394 -12.21 -30.20 -31.79
CA ARG A 394 -12.53 -29.13 -32.73
C ARG A 394 -12.03 -27.77 -32.21
N SER A 395 -11.44 -26.98 -33.12
CA SER A 395 -10.95 -25.64 -32.85
C SER A 395 -12.06 -24.54 -32.88
N LYS A 396 -13.33 -24.95 -32.89
CA LYS A 396 -14.50 -24.06 -32.81
C LYS A 396 -15.38 -24.47 -31.63
N TYR A 397 -15.73 -23.50 -30.80
CA TYR A 397 -16.69 -23.65 -29.71
C TYR A 397 -17.73 -22.54 -29.83
N GLU A 398 -18.98 -22.88 -30.09
CA GLU A 398 -20.04 -21.89 -30.32
C GLU A 398 -20.57 -21.34 -29.01
N ARG A 399 -20.72 -20.02 -28.93
CA ARG A 399 -21.37 -19.37 -27.79
C ARG A 399 -22.85 -19.72 -27.77
N ALA A 400 -23.29 -20.45 -26.76
CA ALA A 400 -24.70 -20.74 -26.56
C ALA A 400 -25.48 -19.48 -26.09
N PRO A 401 -26.80 -19.38 -26.32
CA PRO A 401 -27.58 -18.25 -25.84
C PRO A 401 -27.52 -18.04 -24.32
N ASP A 402 -27.34 -19.10 -23.57
CA ASP A 402 -27.20 -19.14 -22.10
C ASP A 402 -25.73 -19.25 -21.66
N ALA A 403 -24.79 -18.90 -22.51
CA ALA A 403 -23.36 -18.94 -22.19
C ALA A 403 -23.07 -18.11 -20.92
N PRO A 404 -22.13 -18.58 -20.07
CA PRO A 404 -21.80 -17.92 -18.82
C PRO A 404 -21.28 -16.50 -19.07
N CYS A 405 -21.73 -15.54 -18.25
CA CYS A 405 -21.37 -14.12 -18.38
C CYS A 405 -21.73 -13.34 -17.10
N GLY A 406 -21.35 -12.09 -17.05
CA GLY A 406 -21.76 -11.15 -16.02
C GLY A 406 -21.41 -11.60 -14.60
N ASP A 407 -22.42 -11.85 -13.79
CA ASP A 407 -22.26 -12.26 -12.39
C ASP A 407 -22.12 -13.78 -12.17
N ASP A 408 -22.13 -14.58 -13.24
CA ASP A 408 -21.81 -16.01 -13.10
C ASP A 408 -20.43 -16.21 -12.47
N PRO A 409 -20.24 -17.24 -11.64
CA PRO A 409 -18.94 -17.58 -11.07
C PRO A 409 -17.94 -17.95 -12.16
N MET A 410 -16.76 -17.32 -12.15
CA MET A 410 -15.72 -17.54 -13.16
C MET A 410 -14.41 -18.05 -12.54
N LEU A 411 -14.03 -17.49 -11.40
CA LEU A 411 -12.68 -17.62 -10.86
C LEU A 411 -12.72 -17.66 -9.33
N MET A 412 -11.85 -18.45 -8.73
CA MET A 412 -11.65 -18.50 -7.29
C MET A 412 -10.16 -18.46 -6.96
N PHE A 413 -9.80 -17.73 -5.90
CA PHE A 413 -8.44 -17.71 -5.36
C PHE A 413 -8.44 -18.10 -3.90
N PHE A 414 -7.48 -18.93 -3.53
CA PHE A 414 -7.14 -19.15 -2.14
C PHE A 414 -6.23 -18.01 -1.65
N THR A 415 -6.70 -17.27 -0.66
CA THR A 415 -5.96 -16.16 -0.04
C THR A 415 -5.58 -16.48 1.39
N SER A 416 -4.40 -16.06 1.84
CA SER A 416 -3.92 -16.31 3.20
C SER A 416 -4.81 -15.58 4.21
N GLY A 417 -5.50 -16.35 5.07
CA GLY A 417 -6.24 -15.81 6.22
C GLY A 417 -5.32 -15.56 7.42
N THR A 418 -5.73 -14.65 8.30
CA THR A 418 -5.06 -14.40 9.58
C THR A 418 -5.28 -15.53 10.60
N THR A 419 -6.27 -16.40 10.36
CA THR A 419 -6.79 -17.42 11.31
C THR A 419 -6.37 -18.86 11.00
N GLY A 420 -5.43 -19.12 10.09
CA GLY A 420 -4.87 -20.44 9.82
C GLY A 420 -5.12 -20.95 8.39
N TYR A 421 -6.32 -21.43 8.04
CA TYR A 421 -6.61 -21.95 6.70
C TYR A 421 -6.92 -20.85 5.69
N PRO A 422 -6.51 -21.00 4.40
CA PRO A 422 -6.80 -20.03 3.35
C PRO A 422 -8.31 -19.88 3.10
N LYS A 423 -8.77 -18.64 2.92
CA LYS A 423 -10.12 -18.30 2.46
C LYS A 423 -10.21 -18.42 0.94
N ILE A 424 -11.41 -18.53 0.39
CA ILE A 424 -11.64 -18.65 -1.05
C ILE A 424 -12.39 -17.42 -1.55
N ALA A 425 -11.66 -16.45 -2.12
CA ALA A 425 -12.26 -15.28 -2.77
C ALA A 425 -12.86 -15.70 -4.13
N ALA A 426 -14.18 -15.46 -4.30
CA ALA A 426 -14.88 -15.82 -5.52
C ALA A 426 -15.12 -14.59 -6.42
N HIS A 427 -14.89 -14.75 -7.72
CA HIS A 427 -15.06 -13.69 -8.71
C HIS A 427 -15.96 -14.12 -9.86
N SER A 428 -16.71 -13.16 -10.38
CA SER A 428 -17.59 -13.32 -11.55
C SER A 428 -16.86 -12.96 -12.85
N TYR A 429 -17.54 -13.11 -14.00
CA TYR A 429 -17.00 -12.70 -15.31
C TYR A 429 -16.70 -11.20 -15.39
N LYS A 430 -17.36 -10.37 -14.57
CA LYS A 430 -17.08 -8.93 -14.46
C LYS A 430 -15.68 -8.61 -13.95
N TYR A 431 -15.02 -9.55 -13.23
CA TYR A 431 -13.67 -9.36 -12.71
C TYR A 431 -12.67 -8.96 -13.78
N ALA A 432 -12.74 -9.58 -14.95
CA ALA A 432 -11.84 -9.28 -16.06
C ALA A 432 -11.93 -7.82 -16.52
N LEU A 433 -13.13 -7.21 -16.53
CA LEU A 433 -13.34 -5.81 -16.90
C LEU A 433 -12.65 -4.84 -15.93
N GLY A 434 -12.63 -5.15 -14.63
CA GLY A 434 -11.95 -4.34 -13.61
C GLY A 434 -10.46 -4.18 -13.86
N HIS A 435 -9.84 -5.09 -14.63
CA HIS A 435 -8.43 -5.01 -15.02
C HIS A 435 -8.13 -4.06 -16.18
N TYR A 436 -9.13 -3.43 -16.78
CA TYR A 436 -8.90 -2.40 -17.79
C TYR A 436 -8.08 -1.24 -17.21
N VAL A 437 -8.43 -0.75 -15.99
CA VAL A 437 -7.63 0.26 -15.28
C VAL A 437 -6.23 -0.24 -15.00
N THR A 438 -6.12 -1.45 -14.49
CA THR A 438 -4.82 -2.06 -14.16
C THR A 438 -3.86 -2.03 -15.35
N ALA A 439 -4.33 -2.42 -16.53
CA ALA A 439 -3.49 -2.49 -17.72
C ALA A 439 -3.28 -1.14 -18.41
N LYS A 440 -4.38 -0.42 -18.68
CA LYS A 440 -4.35 0.82 -19.47
C LYS A 440 -3.64 1.94 -18.73
N TYR A 441 -3.99 2.19 -17.46
CA TYR A 441 -3.61 3.39 -16.74
C TYR A 441 -2.51 3.19 -15.71
N TRP A 442 -2.25 1.95 -15.30
CA TRP A 442 -1.20 1.67 -14.34
C TRP A 442 -0.03 0.87 -14.92
N HIS A 443 -0.27 -0.23 -15.67
CA HIS A 443 0.80 -0.92 -16.41
C HIS A 443 1.20 -0.20 -17.70
N CYS A 444 0.44 0.78 -18.16
CA CYS A 444 0.66 1.48 -19.43
C CYS A 444 0.71 0.57 -20.65
N VAL A 445 -0.11 -0.46 -20.71
CA VAL A 445 -0.19 -1.38 -21.84
C VAL A 445 -0.85 -0.71 -23.03
N TYR A 446 -0.30 -0.90 -24.22
CA TYR A 446 -0.88 -0.41 -25.49
C TYR A 446 -0.82 -1.48 -26.56
N ALA A 447 -1.65 -1.32 -27.61
CA ALA A 447 -1.97 -2.36 -28.59
C ALA A 447 -0.75 -2.97 -29.32
N ASP A 448 0.32 -2.19 -29.50
CA ASP A 448 1.56 -2.66 -30.16
C ASP A 448 2.68 -2.96 -29.17
N GLY A 449 2.37 -2.93 -27.86
CA GLY A 449 3.31 -3.17 -26.78
C GLY A 449 3.44 -4.63 -26.40
N LEU A 450 4.57 -4.95 -25.76
CA LEU A 450 4.83 -6.25 -25.16
C LEU A 450 4.99 -6.05 -23.64
N HIS A 451 4.05 -6.57 -22.86
CA HIS A 451 4.04 -6.44 -21.41
C HIS A 451 4.65 -7.67 -20.72
N PHE A 452 5.52 -7.43 -19.75
CA PHE A 452 6.09 -8.50 -18.93
C PHE A 452 5.75 -8.31 -17.45
N THR A 453 4.98 -9.21 -16.87
CA THR A 453 4.81 -9.31 -15.41
C THR A 453 5.54 -10.54 -14.89
N ILE A 454 6.48 -10.35 -13.95
CA ILE A 454 7.12 -11.48 -13.28
C ILE A 454 6.19 -12.01 -12.19
N SER A 455 5.44 -13.04 -12.52
CA SER A 455 4.59 -13.79 -11.58
C SER A 455 4.31 -15.18 -12.13
N GLU A 456 4.15 -16.14 -11.23
CA GLU A 456 3.67 -17.49 -11.58
C GLU A 456 2.13 -17.46 -11.71
N THR A 457 1.57 -18.28 -12.59
CA THR A 457 0.13 -18.30 -12.90
C THR A 457 -0.76 -18.73 -11.72
N GLY A 458 -0.18 -19.36 -10.71
CA GLY A 458 -0.88 -19.72 -9.48
C GLY A 458 -1.23 -18.53 -8.54
N TRP A 459 -0.75 -17.33 -8.85
CA TRP A 459 -1.00 -16.13 -8.07
C TRP A 459 -1.92 -15.17 -8.79
N GLY A 460 -2.80 -14.48 -8.05
CA GLY A 460 -3.70 -13.47 -8.60
C GLY A 460 -2.97 -12.41 -9.43
N LYS A 461 -1.76 -12.01 -9.03
CA LYS A 461 -0.92 -11.04 -9.76
C LYS A 461 -0.62 -11.45 -11.21
N ALA A 462 -0.58 -12.74 -11.52
CA ALA A 462 -0.41 -13.18 -12.91
C ALA A 462 -1.61 -12.78 -13.77
N LEU A 463 -2.82 -12.90 -13.26
CA LEU A 463 -4.03 -12.50 -13.99
C LEU A 463 -4.15 -10.97 -14.11
N TRP A 464 -3.56 -10.22 -13.19
CA TRP A 464 -3.44 -8.76 -13.28
C TRP A 464 -2.53 -8.32 -14.43
N GLY A 465 -1.46 -9.07 -14.71
CA GLY A 465 -0.41 -8.65 -15.63
C GLY A 465 -0.16 -9.55 -16.83
N LYS A 466 -0.90 -10.66 -17.00
CA LYS A 466 -0.62 -11.61 -18.10
C LYS A 466 -1.87 -12.10 -18.84
N LEU A 467 -3.03 -11.53 -18.58
CA LEU A 467 -4.26 -12.04 -19.20
C LEU A 467 -5.27 -10.92 -19.43
N TYR A 468 -6.10 -10.59 -18.45
CA TYR A 468 -7.33 -9.84 -18.67
C TYR A 468 -7.09 -8.42 -19.18
N GLY A 469 -6.49 -7.57 -18.39
CA GLY A 469 -6.31 -6.17 -18.74
C GLY A 469 -5.44 -5.95 -19.97
N GLN A 470 -4.35 -6.73 -20.11
CA GLN A 470 -3.43 -6.64 -21.24
C GLN A 470 -4.15 -6.91 -22.55
N TRP A 471 -4.98 -7.95 -22.61
CA TRP A 471 -5.73 -8.28 -23.80
C TRP A 471 -6.96 -7.41 -24.03
N LEU A 472 -7.58 -6.86 -22.97
CA LEU A 472 -8.58 -5.80 -23.13
C LEU A 472 -7.98 -4.54 -23.82
N CYS A 473 -6.70 -4.25 -23.54
CA CYS A 473 -5.92 -3.23 -24.23
C CYS A 473 -5.26 -3.70 -25.52
N GLU A 474 -5.53 -4.95 -25.95
CA GLU A 474 -4.99 -5.57 -27.16
C GLU A 474 -3.44 -5.64 -27.20
N GLY A 475 -2.78 -5.51 -26.06
CA GLY A 475 -1.33 -5.64 -25.90
C GLY A 475 -0.92 -7.10 -25.76
N ALA A 476 0.25 -7.45 -26.33
CA ALA A 476 0.81 -8.79 -26.16
C ALA A 476 1.44 -8.97 -24.77
N VAL A 477 1.45 -10.21 -24.28
CA VAL A 477 2.12 -10.57 -23.03
C VAL A 477 3.39 -11.38 -23.30
N PHE A 478 4.47 -11.02 -22.59
CA PHE A 478 5.69 -11.82 -22.54
C PHE A 478 5.63 -12.75 -21.34
N THR A 479 5.95 -14.00 -21.54
CA THR A 479 5.98 -15.01 -20.48
C THR A 479 7.26 -15.82 -20.59
N TYR A 480 8.04 -15.85 -19.50
CA TYR A 480 9.21 -16.71 -19.39
C TYR A 480 9.01 -17.72 -18.27
N ASP A 481 9.09 -18.99 -18.60
CA ASP A 481 8.90 -20.11 -17.68
C ASP A 481 10.25 -20.56 -17.11
N PHE A 482 10.75 -19.82 -16.12
CA PHE A 482 11.98 -20.13 -15.40
C PHE A 482 11.67 -20.89 -14.10
N ASP A 483 12.61 -21.73 -13.66
CA ASP A 483 12.49 -22.46 -12.39
C ASP A 483 12.95 -21.61 -11.20
N ARG A 484 14.00 -20.81 -11.37
CA ARG A 484 14.55 -19.92 -10.35
C ARG A 484 14.78 -18.53 -10.93
N PHE A 485 14.48 -17.51 -10.12
CA PHE A 485 14.77 -16.13 -10.50
C PHE A 485 16.28 -15.90 -10.55
N ASP A 486 16.73 -15.36 -11.68
CA ASP A 486 18.09 -14.87 -11.89
C ASP A 486 18.04 -13.56 -12.67
N ALA A 487 18.53 -12.47 -12.06
CA ALA A 487 18.52 -11.15 -12.68
C ALA A 487 19.35 -11.13 -13.98
N ALA A 488 20.52 -11.77 -13.98
CA ALA A 488 21.42 -11.83 -15.14
C ALA A 488 20.82 -12.59 -16.32
N ASP A 489 19.91 -13.53 -16.06
CA ASP A 489 19.18 -14.26 -17.09
C ASP A 489 17.99 -13.47 -17.67
N ILE A 490 17.33 -12.68 -16.82
CA ILE A 490 16.11 -11.94 -17.19
C ILE A 490 16.40 -10.59 -17.86
N LEU A 491 17.36 -9.82 -17.32
CA LEU A 491 17.65 -8.47 -17.79
C LEU A 491 17.96 -8.35 -19.28
N PRO A 492 18.73 -9.26 -19.92
CA PRO A 492 18.97 -9.21 -21.36
C PRO A 492 17.71 -9.39 -22.22
N MET A 493 16.65 -9.97 -21.67
CA MET A 493 15.42 -10.25 -22.43
C MET A 493 14.64 -8.98 -22.76
N PHE A 494 14.81 -7.91 -21.97
CA PHE A 494 14.10 -6.64 -22.22
C PHE A 494 14.42 -6.08 -23.60
N ALA A 495 15.69 -5.88 -23.90
CA ALA A 495 16.12 -5.41 -25.23
C ALA A 495 15.90 -6.46 -26.32
N LYS A 496 16.25 -7.73 -26.03
CA LYS A 496 16.16 -8.82 -27.02
C LYS A 496 14.74 -8.96 -27.60
N TYR A 497 13.71 -8.85 -26.78
CA TYR A 497 12.32 -9.03 -27.19
C TYR A 497 11.55 -7.71 -27.34
N GLY A 498 12.18 -6.58 -27.03
CA GLY A 498 11.52 -5.28 -27.10
C GLY A 498 10.37 -5.14 -26.10
N ILE A 499 10.59 -5.61 -24.85
CA ILE A 499 9.60 -5.51 -23.78
C ILE A 499 9.37 -4.03 -23.44
N THR A 500 8.15 -3.56 -23.58
CA THR A 500 7.82 -2.15 -23.49
C THR A 500 7.34 -1.72 -22.10
N THR A 501 6.65 -2.61 -21.39
CA THR A 501 6.15 -2.33 -20.06
C THR A 501 6.40 -3.53 -19.13
N PHE A 502 6.69 -3.22 -17.87
CA PHE A 502 7.18 -4.21 -16.92
C PHE A 502 6.49 -4.08 -15.55
N CYS A 503 6.15 -5.21 -14.94
CA CYS A 503 5.65 -5.25 -13.57
C CYS A 503 6.30 -6.38 -12.78
N ALA A 504 6.83 -6.06 -11.61
CA ALA A 504 7.40 -7.03 -10.68
C ALA A 504 7.05 -6.66 -9.22
N PRO A 505 7.10 -7.60 -8.26
CA PRO A 505 7.00 -7.25 -6.86
C PRO A 505 8.26 -6.49 -6.38
N PRO A 506 8.17 -5.69 -5.31
CA PRO A 506 9.30 -4.95 -4.75
C PRO A 506 10.53 -5.82 -4.45
N THR A 507 10.31 -7.06 -4.03
CA THR A 507 11.38 -8.06 -3.80
C THR A 507 12.24 -8.29 -5.02
N MET A 508 11.65 -8.32 -6.23
CA MET A 508 12.40 -8.50 -7.48
C MET A 508 13.20 -7.24 -7.85
N TYR A 509 12.64 -6.07 -7.64
CA TYR A 509 13.39 -4.82 -7.83
C TYR A 509 14.59 -4.73 -6.88
N ARG A 510 14.44 -5.16 -5.62
CA ARG A 510 15.58 -5.28 -4.69
C ARG A 510 16.67 -6.23 -5.19
N MET A 511 16.30 -7.30 -5.90
CA MET A 511 17.27 -8.20 -6.51
C MET A 511 17.95 -7.56 -7.73
N PHE A 512 17.20 -6.85 -8.57
CA PHE A 512 17.75 -6.17 -9.73
C PHE A 512 18.78 -5.10 -9.35
N ILE A 513 18.49 -4.22 -8.39
CA ILE A 513 19.40 -3.13 -7.99
C ILE A 513 20.71 -3.60 -7.31
N LYS A 514 20.81 -4.89 -6.95
CA LYS A 514 22.07 -5.49 -6.47
C LYS A 514 23.07 -5.76 -7.59
N ASP A 515 22.58 -5.88 -8.83
CA ASP A 515 23.41 -5.95 -10.02
C ASP A 515 23.69 -4.53 -10.53
N ASP A 516 24.74 -4.40 -11.32
CA ASP A 516 25.05 -3.16 -12.06
C ASP A 516 24.15 -3.11 -13.30
N LEU A 517 23.01 -2.44 -13.17
CA LEU A 517 22.00 -2.33 -14.23
C LEU A 517 22.49 -1.55 -15.46
N SER A 518 23.56 -0.76 -15.32
CA SER A 518 24.16 -0.02 -16.45
C SER A 518 24.75 -0.95 -17.54
N LYS A 519 24.98 -2.21 -17.21
CA LYS A 519 25.47 -3.24 -18.14
C LYS A 519 24.41 -3.77 -19.11
N TYR A 520 23.14 -3.45 -18.85
CA TYR A 520 22.00 -3.99 -19.60
C TYR A 520 21.30 -2.88 -20.38
N ASP A 521 20.92 -3.17 -21.60
CA ASP A 521 20.06 -2.27 -22.36
C ASP A 521 18.61 -2.42 -21.93
N LEU A 522 18.09 -1.44 -21.21
CA LEU A 522 16.71 -1.34 -20.74
C LEU A 522 15.89 -0.30 -21.50
N SER A 523 16.41 0.26 -22.59
CA SER A 523 15.81 1.37 -23.35
C SER A 523 14.45 1.03 -23.98
N SER A 524 14.14 -0.26 -24.17
CA SER A 524 12.84 -0.70 -24.63
C SER A 524 11.73 -0.46 -23.59
N ILE A 525 12.06 -0.46 -22.29
CA ILE A 525 11.09 -0.26 -21.22
C ILE A 525 10.64 1.20 -21.21
N LYS A 526 9.35 1.43 -21.36
CA LYS A 526 8.71 2.77 -21.28
C LYS A 526 8.04 3.01 -19.94
N HIS A 527 7.70 1.95 -19.22
CA HIS A 527 7.01 2.03 -17.94
C HIS A 527 7.28 0.80 -17.07
N ALA A 528 7.56 1.02 -15.78
CA ALA A 528 7.78 -0.03 -14.80
C ALA A 528 6.81 0.15 -13.61
N ALA A 529 6.17 -0.92 -13.18
CA ALA A 529 5.18 -0.91 -12.11
C ALA A 529 5.46 -1.96 -11.04
N THR A 530 4.94 -1.73 -9.83
CA THR A 530 5.06 -2.66 -8.70
C THR A 530 3.80 -2.72 -7.87
N ALA A 531 3.47 -3.87 -7.34
CA ALA A 531 2.42 -4.09 -6.35
C ALA A 531 2.64 -5.40 -5.58
N GLY A 532 1.81 -5.61 -4.54
CA GLY A 532 1.78 -6.82 -3.71
C GLY A 532 2.44 -6.65 -2.36
N GLU A 533 3.37 -5.72 -2.25
CA GLU A 533 3.99 -5.20 -1.03
C GLU A 533 4.20 -3.71 -1.24
N ALA A 534 4.33 -2.93 -0.16
CA ALA A 534 4.70 -1.53 -0.29
C ALA A 534 6.16 -1.39 -0.78
N LEU A 535 6.39 -0.45 -1.68
CA LEU A 535 7.71 -0.21 -2.25
C LEU A 535 8.54 0.67 -1.32
N ASN A 536 9.72 0.17 -0.93
CA ASN A 536 10.67 0.99 -0.20
C ASN A 536 11.15 2.15 -1.08
N PRO A 537 11.08 3.41 -0.62
CA PRO A 537 11.54 4.58 -1.37
C PRO A 537 12.98 4.50 -1.83
N GLU A 538 13.87 3.83 -1.07
CA GLU A 538 15.27 3.66 -1.44
C GLU A 538 15.44 2.73 -2.65
N VAL A 539 14.65 1.66 -2.73
CA VAL A 539 14.63 0.79 -3.93
C VAL A 539 14.21 1.57 -5.16
N PHE A 540 13.22 2.45 -5.02
CA PHE A 540 12.82 3.36 -6.10
C PHE A 540 13.97 4.24 -6.55
N ARG A 541 14.64 4.95 -5.60
CA ARG A 541 15.73 5.89 -5.90
C ARG A 541 16.90 5.19 -6.58
N GLN A 542 17.32 4.04 -6.07
CA GLN A 542 18.44 3.27 -6.64
C GLN A 542 18.11 2.75 -8.04
N PHE A 543 16.89 2.24 -8.26
CA PHE A 543 16.48 1.79 -9.58
C PHE A 543 16.42 2.94 -10.59
N GLU A 544 15.84 4.08 -10.20
CA GLU A 544 15.79 5.28 -11.03
C GLU A 544 17.21 5.81 -11.35
N ALA A 545 18.10 5.88 -10.36
CA ALA A 545 19.46 6.35 -10.53
C ALA A 545 20.28 5.49 -11.53
N GLN A 546 20.06 4.15 -11.51
CA GLN A 546 20.78 3.23 -12.40
C GLN A 546 20.16 3.13 -13.80
N THR A 547 18.86 3.36 -13.96
CA THR A 547 18.14 3.07 -15.21
C THR A 547 17.47 4.29 -15.84
N GLY A 548 17.26 5.36 -15.10
CA GLY A 548 16.42 6.49 -15.49
C GLY A 548 14.91 6.20 -15.51
N LEU A 549 14.50 4.99 -15.12
CA LEU A 549 13.10 4.57 -15.09
C LEU A 549 12.51 4.73 -13.70
N GLN A 550 11.25 5.18 -13.65
CA GLN A 550 10.48 5.28 -12.42
C GLN A 550 9.63 4.02 -12.20
N ILE A 551 9.42 3.65 -10.93
CA ILE A 551 8.56 2.52 -10.56
C ILE A 551 7.22 3.07 -10.07
N TYR A 552 6.12 2.68 -10.71
CA TYR A 552 4.76 3.11 -10.38
C TYR A 552 4.10 2.10 -9.44
N GLU A 553 3.91 2.51 -8.19
CA GLU A 553 3.29 1.65 -7.18
C GLU A 553 1.77 1.61 -7.36
N GLY A 554 1.19 0.46 -7.04
CA GLY A 554 -0.25 0.25 -7.00
C GLY A 554 -0.65 -0.71 -5.91
N PHE A 555 -1.85 -0.53 -5.37
CA PHE A 555 -2.44 -1.32 -4.30
C PHE A 555 -3.75 -1.97 -4.75
N GLY A 556 -3.94 -3.19 -4.31
CA GLY A 556 -5.16 -3.97 -4.41
C GLY A 556 -4.96 -5.32 -3.75
N GLN A 557 -6.01 -6.10 -3.68
CA GLN A 557 -6.05 -7.37 -2.97
C GLN A 557 -6.46 -8.52 -3.90
N THR A 558 -6.47 -9.74 -3.39
CA THR A 558 -7.04 -10.89 -4.10
C THR A 558 -8.55 -10.70 -4.30
N GLU A 559 -9.20 -10.00 -3.39
CA GLU A 559 -10.62 -9.66 -3.35
C GLU A 559 -10.99 -8.54 -4.33
N THR A 560 -10.01 -7.83 -4.87
CA THR A 560 -10.23 -6.67 -5.74
C THR A 560 -9.36 -6.73 -7.00
N THR A 561 -9.51 -5.76 -7.90
CA THR A 561 -8.47 -5.36 -8.85
C THR A 561 -7.67 -4.18 -8.27
N LEU A 562 -6.98 -3.39 -9.10
CA LEU A 562 -6.29 -2.19 -8.64
C LEU A 562 -7.27 -1.20 -7.99
N CYS A 563 -7.06 -0.86 -6.72
CA CYS A 563 -7.89 0.08 -5.97
C CYS A 563 -7.26 1.46 -5.86
N ILE A 564 -5.94 1.50 -5.74
CA ILE A 564 -5.13 2.69 -5.59
C ILE A 564 -3.93 2.54 -6.53
N GLY A 565 -3.54 3.60 -7.22
CA GLY A 565 -2.39 3.51 -8.11
C GLY A 565 -1.81 4.86 -8.51
N ASN A 566 -0.53 4.85 -8.79
CA ASN A 566 0.15 5.93 -9.49
C ASN A 566 -0.18 5.81 -10.98
N LEU A 567 -1.35 6.32 -11.37
CA LEU A 567 -1.85 6.19 -12.74
C LEU A 567 -1.14 7.16 -13.68
N VAL A 568 -1.09 6.78 -14.95
CA VAL A 568 -0.62 7.65 -16.06
C VAL A 568 -1.31 9.00 -16.03
N GLY A 569 -0.54 10.07 -16.28
CA GLY A 569 -1.00 11.45 -16.25
C GLY A 569 -0.96 12.11 -14.87
N ASN A 570 -1.00 11.36 -13.78
CA ASN A 570 -0.82 11.90 -12.43
C ASN A 570 0.65 12.24 -12.15
N ARG A 571 0.87 13.18 -11.25
CA ARG A 571 2.20 13.38 -10.66
C ARG A 571 2.50 12.18 -9.76
N GLN A 572 3.73 11.69 -9.76
CA GLN A 572 4.13 10.61 -8.86
C GLN A 572 4.70 11.18 -7.56
N LYS A 573 4.24 10.67 -6.42
CA LYS A 573 4.84 10.93 -5.11
C LYS A 573 5.52 9.65 -4.62
N ILE A 574 6.85 9.70 -4.45
CA ILE A 574 7.66 8.53 -4.04
C ILE A 574 7.24 8.06 -2.65
N GLY A 575 6.98 6.77 -2.51
CA GLY A 575 6.53 6.14 -1.26
C GLY A 575 5.02 6.15 -1.07
N SER A 576 4.24 6.84 -1.93
CA SER A 576 2.78 6.73 -1.92
C SER A 576 2.30 5.58 -2.83
N MET A 577 1.21 4.93 -2.44
CA MET A 577 0.52 3.96 -3.29
C MET A 577 -0.15 4.61 -4.53
N GLY A 578 -0.23 5.95 -4.58
CA GLY A 578 -0.96 6.70 -5.60
C GLY A 578 -2.33 7.19 -5.11
N LYS A 579 -3.25 7.42 -6.05
CA LYS A 579 -4.60 7.90 -5.77
C LYS A 579 -5.64 6.78 -5.92
N PRO A 580 -6.83 6.89 -5.30
CA PRO A 580 -7.95 6.00 -5.58
C PRO A 580 -8.23 5.93 -7.08
N VAL A 581 -8.46 4.72 -7.59
CA VAL A 581 -8.88 4.56 -8.98
C VAL A 581 -10.38 4.80 -9.13
N PRO A 582 -10.84 5.45 -10.20
CA PRO A 582 -12.25 5.78 -10.38
C PRO A 582 -13.20 4.58 -10.51
N THR A 583 -12.70 3.36 -10.50
CA THR A 583 -13.51 2.14 -10.50
C THR A 583 -14.23 1.94 -9.15
N TYR A 584 -13.62 2.40 -8.05
CA TYR A 584 -14.10 2.16 -6.70
C TYR A 584 -14.37 3.48 -5.95
N ASP A 585 -15.45 3.52 -5.20
CA ASP A 585 -15.72 4.59 -4.23
C ASP A 585 -14.97 4.24 -2.92
N LEU A 586 -13.72 4.71 -2.82
CA LEU A 586 -12.82 4.42 -1.72
C LEU A 586 -12.92 5.49 -0.65
N VAL A 587 -12.93 5.05 0.61
CA VAL A 587 -12.96 5.92 1.81
C VAL A 587 -12.00 5.36 2.86
N LEU A 588 -11.37 6.27 3.62
CA LEU A 588 -10.65 5.91 4.84
C LEU A 588 -11.58 6.10 6.04
N VAL A 589 -11.70 5.09 6.91
CA VAL A 589 -12.59 5.14 8.07
C VAL A 589 -11.86 4.84 9.37
N ASP A 590 -12.39 5.37 10.47
CA ASP A 590 -11.95 5.10 11.84
C ASP A 590 -12.48 3.76 12.37
N GLU A 591 -12.31 3.51 13.68
CA GLU A 591 -12.80 2.29 14.35
C GLU A 591 -14.33 2.21 14.47
N ASN A 592 -15.05 3.30 14.20
CA ASN A 592 -16.51 3.43 14.22
C ASN A 592 -17.11 3.56 12.81
N ASP A 593 -16.34 3.23 11.77
CA ASP A 593 -16.69 3.35 10.35
C ASP A 593 -17.04 4.79 9.91
N GLN A 594 -16.50 5.80 10.62
CA GLN A 594 -16.65 7.19 10.22
C GLN A 594 -15.47 7.64 9.36
N PRO A 595 -15.71 8.40 8.29
CA PRO A 595 -14.65 8.95 7.46
C PRO A 595 -13.66 9.78 8.28
N VAL A 596 -12.36 9.55 8.05
CA VAL A 596 -11.29 10.34 8.68
C VAL A 596 -10.88 11.52 7.80
N ALA A 597 -10.30 12.56 8.42
CA ALA A 597 -9.78 13.72 7.71
C ALA A 597 -8.44 13.42 7.00
N PRO A 598 -8.07 14.20 5.95
CA PRO A 598 -6.74 14.12 5.38
C PRO A 598 -5.65 14.30 6.46
N GLY A 599 -4.61 13.46 6.40
CA GLY A 599 -3.53 13.39 7.39
C GLY A 599 -3.77 12.40 8.52
N GLU A 600 -5.00 11.97 8.74
CA GLU A 600 -5.35 10.96 9.75
C GLU A 600 -5.26 9.55 9.19
N ASN A 601 -4.90 8.59 10.05
CA ASN A 601 -4.87 7.19 9.70
C ASN A 601 -6.29 6.60 9.71
N GLY A 602 -6.66 5.90 8.64
CA GLY A 602 -7.93 5.19 8.54
C GLY A 602 -7.77 3.84 7.85
N GLU A 603 -8.71 2.93 8.08
CA GLU A 603 -8.83 1.71 7.31
C GLU A 603 -9.32 2.02 5.89
N ILE A 604 -8.67 1.42 4.90
CA ILE A 604 -9.11 1.52 3.50
C ILE A 604 -10.38 0.71 3.34
N CYS A 605 -11.48 1.37 3.02
CA CYS A 605 -12.76 0.73 2.73
C CYS A 605 -13.27 1.12 1.35
N ILE A 606 -14.06 0.24 0.75
CA ILE A 606 -14.76 0.47 -0.51
C ILE A 606 -16.25 0.53 -0.24
N ARG A 607 -16.90 1.66 -0.56
CA ARG A 607 -18.36 1.74 -0.53
C ARG A 607 -18.92 0.90 -1.67
N ALA A 608 -19.61 -0.15 -1.33
CA ALA A 608 -20.17 -1.07 -2.31
C ALA A 608 -21.39 -1.78 -1.77
N ASP A 609 -22.45 -1.80 -2.58
CA ASP A 609 -23.58 -2.67 -2.38
C ASP A 609 -23.19 -4.10 -2.79
N LYS A 610 -23.44 -5.07 -1.91
CA LYS A 610 -23.16 -6.48 -2.17
C LYS A 610 -23.96 -7.05 -3.36
N GLU A 611 -25.12 -6.49 -3.65
CA GLU A 611 -25.98 -6.91 -4.77
C GLU A 611 -25.60 -6.24 -6.08
N HIS A 612 -25.06 -5.01 -6.02
CA HIS A 612 -24.66 -4.20 -7.19
C HIS A 612 -23.14 -3.96 -7.19
N ARG A 613 -22.37 -5.04 -7.18
CA ARG A 613 -20.91 -4.97 -7.12
C ARG A 613 -20.30 -4.33 -8.36
N MET A 614 -19.31 -3.50 -8.15
CA MET A 614 -18.48 -2.97 -9.23
C MET A 614 -17.63 -4.07 -9.87
N PRO A 615 -17.42 -4.02 -11.20
CA PRO A 615 -16.48 -4.91 -11.86
C PRO A 615 -15.10 -4.92 -11.18
N GLY A 616 -14.60 -6.11 -10.86
CA GLY A 616 -13.32 -6.28 -10.17
C GLY A 616 -13.42 -6.56 -8.67
N LEU A 617 -14.55 -6.23 -8.03
CA LEU A 617 -14.77 -6.57 -6.62
C LEU A 617 -15.31 -8.01 -6.51
N PHE A 618 -14.81 -8.77 -5.53
CA PHE A 618 -15.18 -10.18 -5.34
C PHE A 618 -16.66 -10.37 -4.97
N ALA A 619 -17.15 -11.58 -5.10
CA ALA A 619 -18.53 -11.91 -4.76
C ALA A 619 -18.73 -12.28 -3.27
N GLY A 620 -17.67 -12.31 -2.52
CA GLY A 620 -17.59 -12.80 -1.15
C GLY A 620 -16.67 -14.03 -1.06
N TYR A 621 -16.50 -14.53 0.16
CA TYR A 621 -15.76 -15.78 0.39
C TYR A 621 -16.68 -16.97 0.15
N TYR A 622 -16.24 -17.87 -0.72
CA TYR A 622 -17.02 -19.04 -1.13
C TYR A 622 -17.26 -19.97 0.05
N ARG A 623 -18.53 -20.29 0.32
CA ARG A 623 -19.01 -21.10 1.45
C ARG A 623 -18.61 -20.57 2.83
N ASP A 624 -18.36 -19.28 2.94
CA ASP A 624 -17.99 -18.64 4.20
C ASP A 624 -18.68 -17.28 4.35
N GLU A 625 -19.98 -17.35 4.62
CA GLU A 625 -20.83 -16.17 4.80
C GLU A 625 -20.44 -15.36 6.03
N ALA A 626 -20.00 -16.05 7.10
CA ALA A 626 -19.58 -15.38 8.33
C ALA A 626 -18.36 -14.50 8.10
N GLN A 627 -17.32 -15.02 7.43
CA GLN A 627 -16.15 -14.25 7.07
C GLN A 627 -16.45 -13.15 6.03
N THR A 628 -17.41 -13.41 5.14
CA THR A 628 -17.87 -12.37 4.21
C THR A 628 -18.54 -11.22 4.96
N ALA A 629 -19.42 -11.53 5.91
CA ALA A 629 -20.10 -10.52 6.74
C ALA A 629 -19.14 -9.75 7.64
N GLU A 630 -18.05 -10.38 8.09
CA GLU A 630 -17.01 -9.72 8.91
C GLU A 630 -16.24 -8.62 8.15
N VAL A 631 -16.06 -8.78 6.83
CA VAL A 631 -15.34 -7.82 6.00
C VAL A 631 -16.26 -6.98 5.12
N TRP A 632 -17.54 -7.31 5.04
CA TRP A 632 -18.48 -6.58 4.19
C TRP A 632 -19.80 -6.39 4.91
N HIS A 633 -19.93 -5.28 5.58
CA HIS A 633 -21.09 -4.86 6.35
C HIS A 633 -21.34 -3.35 6.20
N ASP A 634 -22.51 -2.89 6.54
CA ASP A 634 -22.92 -1.47 6.55
C ASP A 634 -22.63 -0.70 5.24
N GLY A 635 -22.64 -1.43 4.09
CA GLY A 635 -22.37 -0.86 2.77
C GLY A 635 -20.88 -0.61 2.51
N LEU A 636 -19.98 -1.15 3.36
CA LEU A 636 -18.54 -1.04 3.25
C LEU A 636 -17.89 -2.42 3.09
N TYR A 637 -16.96 -2.53 2.15
CA TYR A 637 -15.98 -3.62 2.13
C TYR A 637 -14.70 -3.15 2.82
N HIS A 638 -14.33 -3.82 3.90
CA HIS A 638 -13.16 -3.55 4.74
C HIS A 638 -11.95 -4.31 4.25
N THR A 639 -10.93 -3.61 3.78
CA THR A 639 -9.69 -4.24 3.28
C THR A 639 -8.78 -4.72 4.40
N ARG A 640 -8.96 -4.21 5.62
CA ARG A 640 -8.07 -4.40 6.78
C ARG A 640 -6.66 -3.84 6.58
N ASP A 641 -6.46 -3.04 5.54
CA ASP A 641 -5.25 -2.27 5.32
C ASP A 641 -5.47 -0.82 5.77
N VAL A 642 -4.49 -0.25 6.46
CA VAL A 642 -4.54 1.11 7.02
C VAL A 642 -3.66 2.01 6.19
N ALA A 643 -4.17 3.19 5.88
CA ALA A 643 -3.46 4.25 5.17
C ALA A 643 -3.85 5.63 5.72
N TRP A 644 -3.14 6.66 5.32
CA TRP A 644 -3.58 8.04 5.43
C TRP A 644 -3.56 8.71 4.06
N GLN A 645 -4.37 9.74 3.89
CA GLN A 645 -4.49 10.48 2.64
C GLN A 645 -3.88 11.86 2.81
N ASP A 646 -3.05 12.28 1.84
CA ASP A 646 -2.51 13.63 1.84
C ASP A 646 -3.49 14.63 1.19
N GLU A 647 -3.14 15.91 1.25
CA GLU A 647 -3.92 17.02 0.73
C GLU A 647 -4.14 17.01 -0.79
N ASP A 648 -3.31 16.29 -1.53
CA ASP A 648 -3.43 16.09 -2.99
C ASP A 648 -4.21 14.81 -3.34
N GLY A 649 -4.67 14.06 -2.31
CA GLY A 649 -5.45 12.85 -2.45
C GLY A 649 -4.63 11.57 -2.67
N TYR A 650 -3.31 11.60 -2.42
CA TYR A 650 -2.47 10.40 -2.45
C TYR A 650 -2.59 9.63 -1.15
N LEU A 651 -2.60 8.30 -1.25
CA LEU A 651 -2.65 7.41 -0.10
C LEU A 651 -1.27 6.83 0.23
N TRP A 652 -0.97 6.79 1.52
CA TRP A 652 0.28 6.34 2.09
C TRP A 652 0.04 5.14 2.99
N TYR A 653 0.70 4.03 2.69
CA TYR A 653 0.50 2.79 3.41
C TYR A 653 1.10 2.83 4.82
N VAL A 654 0.33 2.40 5.81
CA VAL A 654 0.75 2.31 7.23
C VAL A 654 1.03 0.85 7.61
N GLY A 655 0.11 -0.04 7.28
CA GLY A 655 0.20 -1.46 7.63
C GLY A 655 -1.16 -2.15 7.61
N ARG A 656 -1.17 -3.44 7.96
CA ARG A 656 -2.43 -4.14 8.26
C ARG A 656 -2.99 -3.64 9.59
N ARG A 657 -4.31 -3.59 9.72
CA ARG A 657 -4.99 -3.19 10.98
C ARG A 657 -4.49 -4.01 12.18
N ASP A 658 -4.25 -5.31 11.97
CA ASP A 658 -3.77 -6.23 12.99
C ASP A 658 -2.25 -6.10 13.26
N ASP A 659 -1.49 -5.52 12.35
CA ASP A 659 -0.03 -5.34 12.45
C ASP A 659 0.37 -3.99 13.06
N VAL A 660 -0.56 -3.03 13.19
CA VAL A 660 -0.28 -1.72 13.81
C VAL A 660 0.07 -1.90 15.28
N ILE A 661 1.24 -1.44 15.67
CA ILE A 661 1.81 -1.62 17.00
C ILE A 661 1.29 -0.52 17.92
N LYS A 662 0.64 -0.91 19.03
CA LYS A 662 0.11 0.03 20.05
C LYS A 662 1.10 0.08 21.23
N SER A 663 2.04 1.03 21.19
CA SER A 663 3.10 1.17 22.18
C SER A 663 2.96 2.49 22.94
N SER A 664 2.76 2.44 24.25
CA SER A 664 2.70 3.65 25.11
C SER A 664 1.70 4.71 24.61
N GLY A 665 0.56 4.30 24.06
CA GLY A 665 -0.44 5.19 23.45
C GLY A 665 -0.12 5.67 22.03
N TYR A 666 1.05 5.30 21.46
CA TYR A 666 1.37 5.55 20.07
C TYR A 666 0.85 4.42 19.17
N ARG A 667 0.40 4.78 17.96
CA ARG A 667 0.06 3.83 16.89
C ARG A 667 1.17 3.85 15.84
N ILE A 668 1.92 2.76 15.74
CA ILE A 668 3.15 2.68 14.97
C ILE A 668 2.95 1.69 13.82
N GLY A 669 3.09 2.18 12.59
CA GLY A 669 3.06 1.34 11.40
C GLY A 669 4.39 0.58 11.23
N PRO A 670 4.38 -0.73 11.08
CA PRO A 670 5.60 -1.52 10.93
C PRO A 670 6.38 -1.17 9.65
N PHE A 671 5.69 -0.83 8.58
CA PHE A 671 6.30 -0.58 7.27
C PHE A 671 7.27 0.61 7.26
N GLU A 672 6.95 1.70 7.94
CA GLU A 672 7.83 2.87 8.04
C GLU A 672 9.17 2.50 8.67
N ILE A 673 9.13 1.69 9.72
CA ILE A 673 10.35 1.24 10.42
C ILE A 673 11.15 0.26 9.57
N GLU A 674 10.45 -0.69 8.92
CA GLU A 674 11.08 -1.62 7.96
C GLU A 674 11.79 -0.85 6.85
N SER A 675 11.16 0.21 6.33
CA SER A 675 11.72 1.04 5.26
C SER A 675 13.01 1.71 5.69
N VAL A 676 13.05 2.31 6.88
CA VAL A 676 14.25 3.00 7.41
C VAL A 676 15.37 1.99 7.72
N ILE A 677 15.06 0.85 8.33
CA ILE A 677 16.07 -0.19 8.60
C ILE A 677 16.67 -0.74 7.30
N MET A 678 15.86 -0.87 6.25
CA MET A 678 16.31 -1.37 4.95
C MET A 678 17.23 -0.40 4.18
N GLU A 679 17.36 0.85 4.60
CA GLU A 679 18.34 1.81 4.06
C GLU A 679 19.78 1.46 4.45
N LEU A 680 19.95 0.66 5.51
CA LEU A 680 21.27 0.26 6.01
C LEU A 680 21.91 -0.79 5.08
N PRO A 681 23.12 -0.57 4.56
CA PRO A 681 23.71 -1.39 3.50
C PRO A 681 23.99 -2.84 3.89
N TYR A 682 24.06 -3.10 5.18
CA TYR A 682 24.28 -4.45 5.74
C TYR A 682 22.98 -5.20 6.05
N VAL A 683 21.81 -4.59 5.83
CA VAL A 683 20.50 -5.23 6.02
C VAL A 683 20.02 -5.85 4.71
N LEU A 684 19.76 -7.15 4.74
CA LEU A 684 19.22 -7.89 3.60
C LEU A 684 17.70 -7.89 3.60
N GLU A 685 17.10 -8.17 4.76
CA GLU A 685 15.64 -8.19 4.97
C GLU A 685 15.31 -7.73 6.39
N CYS A 686 14.16 -7.10 6.55
CA CYS A 686 13.64 -6.68 7.85
C CYS A 686 12.14 -6.95 7.93
N GLY A 687 11.70 -7.50 9.06
CA GLY A 687 10.29 -7.61 9.42
C GLY A 687 10.06 -7.03 10.80
N VAL A 688 9.11 -6.11 10.92
CA VAL A 688 8.76 -5.45 12.17
C VAL A 688 7.42 -5.96 12.68
N SER A 689 7.38 -6.29 13.97
CA SER A 689 6.19 -6.80 14.65
C SER A 689 6.06 -6.21 16.05
N ALA A 690 4.87 -6.36 16.65
CA ALA A 690 4.65 -6.08 18.05
C ALA A 690 5.27 -7.18 18.93
N ALA A 691 5.88 -6.81 20.04
CA ALA A 691 6.20 -7.72 21.14
C ALA A 691 5.48 -7.25 22.40
N PRO A 692 4.95 -8.17 23.25
CA PRO A 692 4.30 -7.82 24.51
C PRO A 692 5.27 -7.10 25.46
N ASP A 693 4.77 -6.08 26.18
CA ASP A 693 5.51 -5.35 27.22
C ASP A 693 4.54 -5.04 28.38
N GLU A 694 4.95 -5.36 29.61
CA GLU A 694 4.08 -5.22 30.79
C GLU A 694 3.69 -3.78 31.09
N ILE A 695 4.54 -2.82 30.74
CA ILE A 695 4.33 -1.40 31.04
C ILE A 695 3.69 -0.69 29.85
N ARG A 696 4.08 -1.03 28.62
CA ARG A 696 3.74 -0.30 27.38
C ARG A 696 2.64 -0.98 26.58
N GLY A 697 2.16 -2.12 27.05
CA GLY A 697 1.26 -3.01 26.28
C GLY A 697 2.03 -3.74 25.18
N GLN A 698 2.60 -3.00 24.24
CA GLN A 698 3.44 -3.53 23.16
C GLN A 698 4.69 -2.68 22.97
N VAL A 699 5.74 -3.28 22.41
CA VAL A 699 6.95 -2.61 21.94
C VAL A 699 7.29 -3.04 20.53
N VAL A 700 8.00 -2.19 19.82
CA VAL A 700 8.49 -2.48 18.47
C VAL A 700 9.62 -3.50 18.53
N LYS A 701 9.46 -4.59 17.76
CA LYS A 701 10.47 -5.64 17.56
C LYS A 701 10.85 -5.70 16.10
N ALA A 702 12.13 -5.56 15.79
CA ALA A 702 12.70 -5.75 14.45
C ALA A 702 13.42 -7.10 14.37
N SER A 703 12.98 -7.94 13.44
CA SER A 703 13.66 -9.18 13.05
C SER A 703 14.39 -8.94 11.73
N ILE A 704 15.71 -9.09 11.73
CA ILE A 704 16.59 -8.63 10.64
C ILE A 704 17.45 -9.79 10.13
N VAL A 705 17.51 -9.91 8.80
CA VAL A 705 18.49 -10.76 8.12
C VAL A 705 19.61 -9.87 7.60
N LEU A 706 20.82 -10.17 7.99
CA LEU A 706 22.01 -9.43 7.58
C LEU A 706 22.56 -9.93 6.25
N VAL A 707 23.26 -9.07 5.53
CA VAL A 707 24.03 -9.44 4.34
C VAL A 707 25.14 -10.43 4.75
N LYS A 708 25.39 -11.44 3.92
CA LYS A 708 26.39 -12.47 4.18
C LYS A 708 27.77 -11.86 4.47
N GLY A 709 28.35 -12.22 5.61
CA GLY A 709 29.63 -11.70 6.07
C GLY A 709 29.53 -10.58 7.10
N THR A 710 28.33 -10.10 7.39
CA THR A 710 28.09 -9.18 8.52
C THR A 710 27.77 -9.97 9.78
N GLU A 711 28.47 -9.69 10.87
CA GLU A 711 28.23 -10.30 12.17
C GLU A 711 27.21 -9.50 12.99
N GLY A 712 26.21 -10.18 13.53
CA GLY A 712 25.14 -9.56 14.31
C GLY A 712 25.56 -9.33 15.77
N THR A 713 26.19 -8.20 16.06
CA THR A 713 26.66 -7.84 17.40
C THR A 713 25.66 -6.97 18.16
N ASP A 714 25.86 -6.81 19.47
CA ASP A 714 25.02 -5.91 20.28
C ASP A 714 25.27 -4.42 19.93
N GLU A 715 26.50 -4.10 19.51
CA GLU A 715 26.84 -2.77 18.99
C GLU A 715 26.05 -2.47 17.71
N LEU A 716 25.91 -3.45 16.80
CA LEU A 716 25.13 -3.30 15.58
C LEU A 716 23.63 -3.14 15.88
N LYS A 717 23.08 -3.83 16.88
CA LYS A 717 21.70 -3.62 17.33
C LYS A 717 21.48 -2.18 17.78
N LYS A 718 22.40 -1.65 18.57
CA LYS A 718 22.36 -0.27 19.06
C LYS A 718 22.46 0.74 17.90
N GLU A 719 23.37 0.50 16.96
CA GLU A 719 23.49 1.34 15.76
C GLU A 719 22.17 1.41 14.98
N ILE A 720 21.51 0.27 14.74
CA ILE A 720 20.21 0.20 14.08
C ILE A 720 19.14 0.97 14.87
N GLN A 721 19.09 0.77 16.20
CA GLN A 721 18.17 1.51 17.06
C GLN A 721 18.38 3.01 17.00
N ASP A 722 19.62 3.45 17.05
CA ASP A 722 19.98 4.88 16.99
C ASP A 722 19.73 5.46 15.58
N TYR A 723 19.95 4.67 14.54
CA TYR A 723 19.61 5.05 13.16
C TYR A 723 18.12 5.32 13.02
N VAL A 724 17.27 4.40 13.48
CA VAL A 724 15.81 4.56 13.42
C VAL A 724 15.35 5.76 14.24
N LYS A 725 15.89 5.99 15.45
CA LYS A 725 15.58 7.17 16.27
C LYS A 725 15.89 8.48 15.55
N LYS A 726 16.95 8.50 14.75
CA LYS A 726 17.39 9.70 14.04
C LYS A 726 16.57 9.97 12.77
N HIS A 727 16.07 8.91 12.11
CA HIS A 727 15.40 9.02 10.81
C HIS A 727 13.87 8.86 10.89
N THR A 728 13.34 8.60 12.10
CA THR A 728 11.90 8.59 12.39
C THR A 728 11.63 9.33 13.69
N ALA A 729 10.36 9.45 14.09
CA ALA A 729 10.07 9.92 15.44
C ALA A 729 10.68 8.92 16.47
N PRO A 730 11.43 9.40 17.48
CA PRO A 730 12.20 8.55 18.38
C PRO A 730 11.42 7.42 19.06
N TYR A 731 10.12 7.60 19.33
CA TYR A 731 9.28 6.57 19.93
C TYR A 731 9.05 5.34 19.02
N LYS A 732 9.33 5.45 17.72
CA LYS A 732 9.16 4.38 16.72
C LYS A 732 10.32 3.39 16.69
N TYR A 733 11.44 3.65 17.39
CA TYR A 733 12.61 2.78 17.33
C TYR A 733 12.32 1.36 17.84
N PRO A 734 12.94 0.32 17.27
CA PRO A 734 12.76 -1.03 17.73
C PRO A 734 13.48 -1.22 19.09
N ARG A 735 12.70 -1.48 20.14
CA ARG A 735 13.27 -1.80 21.46
C ARG A 735 13.92 -3.18 21.48
N ILE A 736 13.43 -4.08 20.62
CA ILE A 736 13.96 -5.41 20.46
C ILE A 736 14.48 -5.55 19.04
N VAL A 737 15.76 -5.89 18.88
CA VAL A 737 16.39 -6.22 17.59
C VAL A 737 16.90 -7.64 17.66
N VAL A 738 16.47 -8.49 16.73
CA VAL A 738 16.87 -9.90 16.64
C VAL A 738 17.42 -10.17 15.26
N PHE A 739 18.62 -10.71 15.17
CA PHE A 739 19.18 -11.20 13.93
C PHE A 739 18.73 -12.63 13.67
N LYS A 740 18.36 -12.94 12.45
CA LYS A 740 17.90 -14.25 11.99
C LYS A 740 18.58 -14.62 10.67
N ASP A 741 18.72 -15.91 10.41
CA ASP A 741 19.25 -16.42 9.14
C ASP A 741 18.23 -16.21 8.02
N GLU A 742 16.93 -16.35 8.32
CA GLU A 742 15.81 -16.11 7.41
C GLU A 742 14.56 -15.66 8.17
N LEU A 743 13.68 -14.93 7.49
CA LEU A 743 12.38 -14.55 8.03
C LEU A 743 11.29 -15.55 7.61
N PRO A 744 10.32 -15.85 8.49
CA PRO A 744 9.19 -16.69 8.14
C PRO A 744 8.35 -16.00 7.05
N LYS A 745 8.09 -16.73 5.96
CA LYS A 745 7.36 -16.21 4.81
C LYS A 745 6.19 -17.11 4.47
N THR A 746 5.15 -16.51 3.91
CA THR A 746 4.09 -17.23 3.23
C THR A 746 4.64 -17.91 1.97
N ILE A 747 3.89 -18.84 1.40
CA ILE A 747 4.23 -19.45 0.10
C ILE A 747 4.40 -18.38 -1.01
N SER A 748 3.73 -17.22 -0.88
CA SER A 748 3.88 -16.07 -1.80
C SER A 748 5.11 -15.20 -1.55
N GLY A 749 5.93 -15.51 -0.53
CA GLY A 749 7.13 -14.75 -0.17
C GLY A 749 6.91 -13.57 0.77
N LYS A 750 5.68 -13.31 1.22
CA LYS A 750 5.37 -12.24 2.19
C LYS A 750 5.79 -12.64 3.60
N ILE A 751 6.36 -11.70 4.34
CA ILE A 751 6.78 -11.91 5.74
C ILE A 751 5.54 -12.18 6.61
N MET A 752 5.59 -13.26 7.39
CA MET A 752 4.56 -13.64 8.36
C MET A 752 4.86 -12.96 9.70
N ARG A 753 4.38 -11.70 9.90
CA ARG A 753 4.68 -10.91 11.09
C ARG A 753 4.23 -11.57 12.40
N ASN A 754 3.15 -12.33 12.36
CA ASN A 754 2.68 -13.11 13.52
C ASN A 754 3.60 -14.27 13.93
N LYS A 755 4.65 -14.56 13.15
CA LYS A 755 5.67 -15.59 13.44
C LYS A 755 7.08 -15.01 13.68
N LEU A 756 7.21 -13.68 13.71
CA LEU A 756 8.50 -12.99 13.95
C LEU A 756 9.00 -13.04 15.40
#